data_cc244cb3373090dbe78bdd97eaa38ec6
#
_entry.id   cc244cb3373090dbe78bdd97eaa38ec6
#
_cell.length_a   1.000
_cell.length_b   1.000
_cell.length_c   1.000
_cell.angle_alpha   90.00
_cell.angle_beta   90.00
_cell.angle_gamma   90.00
#
_symmetry.space_group_name_H-M   'P 1'
#
loop_
_entity.id
_entity.type
_entity.pdbx_description
1 polymer ?
#
loop_
_entity_poly.entity_id
_entity_poly.type
_entity_poly.pdbx_seq_one_letter_code
_entity_poly.pdbx_strand_id
1 'polypeptide(L)'
;LRWYLLLIICLLGSAPVQAGLRLQLEGNGLTPAEQQASQALLDEALAALPPNFVERLDIAVSLIWETGMPAETYGQADPRKARLVLNADLLPALVDGTSNQTTLRSHGSQRRELLATVLHELTHLYDRARLLEPALRLQQQRCDLQQSSRGPIGLDDACKTAGSRRFSLSDDPRLLDLAGWQERAGQRGQRDLQNDQIDRSPDDYELSNPREFVAVNMEYFLLDPQYACRRPALHAYFTNHFGWAPNPIECRSGLAYMNAGSDFNLQPLGSIDPERVYEVDYLFADANQQWMSRWGHSMLRLVICAPDRPRGPDCRLDLNWHLVLSFRAFIGDLQLSSWAGLTGSYPSRLFVLPLDQVITEYTKVELRSLNSLPLQLSREQINSLLQQTAQLHWSYDGGYYFFTNNCAVETVKLLRSGTNHPQLRNIDSILPNGLQSLLAARGIADMSVLDDPQRALRLGYRFDSFRDRYQAMFVVLRERMPIPQQDVEEWLTLPASERRAWFADADLRSNAALLLLEQAALRRQLLLAQDELKRAYMQQRDGSGDQDWDSATRTLLAMMDEGGFLSRPSQLLPDGYGLPQDNEWQQLQERSNLHQRQLQLLGDQLQDKLAVLLDPQRLAEVESAKANLEQLEKRLGEQHKASGGIAL
;
A
#
# COMPACT_ATOMS: atom_id res chain seq x y z
N LEU A 1 41.69 -13.54 64.95
CA LEU A 1 40.24 -13.82 65.04
C LEU A 1 39.34 -12.57 64.82
N ARG A 2 39.75 -11.36 65.16
CA ARG A 2 38.98 -10.10 64.99
C ARG A 2 38.96 -9.56 63.55
N TRP A 3 39.87 -9.92 62.71
CA TRP A 3 39.95 -9.50 61.33
C TRP A 3 39.00 -10.32 60.37
N TYR A 4 38.73 -11.57 60.71
CA TYR A 4 37.84 -12.42 59.97
C TYR A 4 36.38 -12.07 60.20
N LEU A 5 36.01 -11.50 61.36
CA LEU A 5 34.61 -11.05 61.61
C LEU A 5 34.26 -9.77 60.87
N LEU A 6 35.22 -8.89 60.55
CA LEU A 6 34.99 -7.69 59.73
C LEU A 6 34.79 -8.01 58.23
N LEU A 7 35.40 -9.07 57.72
CA LEU A 7 35.25 -9.51 56.32
C LEU A 7 33.90 -10.20 56.08
N ILE A 8 33.34 -10.88 57.09
CA ILE A 8 32.02 -11.53 56.96
C ILE A 8 30.86 -10.53 57.05
N ILE A 9 31.03 -9.41 57.78
CA ILE A 9 29.99 -8.37 57.85
C ILE A 9 29.95 -7.52 56.57
N CYS A 10 31.02 -7.39 55.79
CA CYS A 10 31.02 -6.74 54.48
C CYS A 10 30.39 -7.58 53.35
N LEU A 11 30.28 -8.91 53.55
CA LEU A 11 29.66 -9.82 52.55
C LEU A 11 28.14 -10.02 52.72
N LEU A 12 27.55 -9.56 53.83
CA LEU A 12 26.14 -9.69 54.12
C LEU A 12 25.32 -8.42 53.81
N GLY A 13 25.93 -7.36 53.28
CA GLY A 13 25.28 -6.05 53.06
C GLY A 13 24.97 -5.64 51.62
N SER A 14 25.33 -6.42 50.62
CA SER A 14 24.91 -6.12 49.23
C SER A 14 23.68 -6.95 48.89
N ALA A 15 22.51 -6.46 49.29
CA ALA A 15 21.31 -6.84 48.58
C ALA A 15 21.56 -6.52 47.08
N PRO A 16 21.31 -7.46 46.17
CA PRO A 16 21.45 -7.15 44.77
C PRO A 16 20.53 -5.95 44.48
N VAL A 17 21.15 -4.83 44.09
CA VAL A 17 20.36 -3.72 43.51
C VAL A 17 19.74 -4.33 42.27
N GLN A 18 18.47 -4.59 42.36
CA GLN A 18 17.68 -5.11 41.24
C GLN A 18 17.67 -4.01 40.17
N ALA A 19 18.60 -4.10 39.21
CA ALA A 19 18.61 -3.20 38.05
C ALA A 19 17.34 -3.43 37.23
N GLY A 20 16.68 -2.36 36.81
CA GLY A 20 15.51 -2.41 35.99
C GLY A 20 14.42 -1.42 36.40
N LEU A 21 13.35 -1.38 35.64
CA LEU A 21 12.16 -0.54 35.91
C LEU A 21 11.50 -0.95 37.23
N ARG A 22 11.27 0.03 38.08
CA ARG A 22 10.54 -0.12 39.36
C ARG A 22 9.35 0.81 39.36
N LEU A 23 8.14 0.25 39.50
CA LEU A 23 6.91 1.01 39.64
C LEU A 23 6.59 1.15 41.13
N GLN A 24 6.35 2.37 41.60
CA GLN A 24 6.12 2.68 43.00
C GLN A 24 4.85 3.50 43.13
N LEU A 25 3.90 3.06 44.01
CA LEU A 25 2.72 3.82 44.29
C LEU A 25 3.04 4.90 45.36
N GLU A 26 2.76 6.16 45.08
CA GLU A 26 2.73 7.21 46.09
C GLU A 26 1.35 7.16 46.80
N GLY A 27 1.23 6.33 47.83
CA GLY A 27 -0.04 6.01 48.48
C GLY A 27 -0.54 7.05 49.51
N ASN A 28 0.01 8.26 49.53
CA ASN A 28 -0.40 9.29 50.47
C ASN A 28 -1.87 9.69 50.25
N GLY A 29 -2.72 9.47 51.27
CA GLY A 29 -4.14 9.79 51.22
C GLY A 29 -5.05 8.69 50.64
N LEU A 30 -4.51 7.57 50.17
CA LEU A 30 -5.27 6.44 49.65
C LEU A 30 -5.66 5.47 50.78
N THR A 31 -6.86 4.93 50.71
CA THR A 31 -7.31 3.83 51.56
C THR A 31 -6.57 2.54 51.25
N PRO A 32 -6.55 1.55 52.17
CA PRO A 32 -5.89 0.26 51.88
C PRO A 32 -6.44 -0.46 50.67
N ALA A 33 -7.74 -0.36 50.38
CA ALA A 33 -8.36 -0.95 49.19
C ALA A 33 -7.90 -0.27 47.89
N GLU A 34 -7.81 1.07 47.89
CA GLU A 34 -7.29 1.86 46.75
C GLU A 34 -5.81 1.57 46.52
N GLN A 35 -5.00 1.43 47.58
CA GLN A 35 -3.60 1.04 47.47
C GLN A 35 -3.46 -0.36 46.86
N GLN A 36 -4.26 -1.33 47.29
CA GLN A 36 -4.25 -2.69 46.77
C GLN A 36 -4.65 -2.74 45.31
N ALA A 37 -5.73 -2.04 44.90
CA ALA A 37 -6.18 -1.99 43.52
C ALA A 37 -5.16 -1.33 42.59
N SER A 38 -4.56 -0.21 43.07
CA SER A 38 -3.50 0.49 42.31
C SER A 38 -2.25 -0.34 42.18
N GLN A 39 -1.82 -1.04 43.24
CA GLN A 39 -0.65 -1.92 43.18
C GLN A 39 -0.88 -3.09 42.22
N ALA A 40 -2.06 -3.69 42.22
CA ALA A 40 -2.42 -4.77 41.30
C ALA A 40 -2.39 -4.30 39.81
N LEU A 41 -2.80 -3.06 39.53
CA LEU A 41 -2.69 -2.46 38.20
C LEU A 41 -1.22 -2.29 37.78
N LEU A 42 -0.36 -1.81 38.68
CA LEU A 42 1.07 -1.65 38.41
C LEU A 42 1.80 -2.98 38.21
N ASP A 43 1.47 -3.99 39.04
CA ASP A 43 2.03 -5.32 38.93
C ASP A 43 1.65 -5.99 37.58
N GLU A 44 0.41 -5.80 37.16
CA GLU A 44 -0.07 -6.28 35.86
C GLU A 44 0.62 -5.55 34.70
N ALA A 45 0.78 -4.23 34.77
CA ALA A 45 1.51 -3.46 33.79
C ALA A 45 2.98 -3.92 33.68
N LEU A 46 3.65 -4.12 34.81
CA LEU A 46 5.04 -4.59 34.83
C LEU A 46 5.17 -6.01 34.22
N ALA A 47 4.21 -6.89 34.53
CA ALA A 47 4.18 -8.25 33.99
C ALA A 47 3.91 -8.32 32.48
N ALA A 48 3.19 -7.32 31.93
CA ALA A 48 2.90 -7.23 30.50
C ALA A 48 4.12 -6.73 29.67
N LEU A 49 5.07 -6.04 30.29
CA LEU A 49 6.21 -5.44 29.58
C LEU A 49 7.25 -6.49 29.14
N PRO A 50 7.90 -6.29 27.98
CA PRO A 50 9.03 -7.13 27.56
C PRO A 50 10.17 -7.11 28.59
N PRO A 51 10.83 -8.25 28.88
CA PRO A 51 11.96 -8.27 29.81
C PRO A 51 13.05 -7.24 29.48
N ASN A 52 13.41 -7.11 28.20
CA ASN A 52 14.38 -6.12 27.74
C ASN A 52 13.92 -4.67 27.92
N PHE A 53 12.62 -4.40 27.89
CA PHE A 53 12.06 -3.08 28.21
C PHE A 53 12.33 -2.74 29.69
N VAL A 54 11.98 -3.68 30.58
CA VAL A 54 12.14 -3.53 32.03
C VAL A 54 13.61 -3.38 32.42
N GLU A 55 14.50 -4.21 31.83
CA GLU A 55 15.94 -4.17 32.12
C GLU A 55 16.59 -2.89 31.59
N ARG A 56 16.25 -2.44 30.38
CA ARG A 56 16.86 -1.26 29.77
C ARG A 56 16.39 0.06 30.37
N LEU A 57 15.13 0.14 30.79
CA LEU A 57 14.57 1.32 31.45
C LEU A 57 14.84 1.26 32.96
N ASP A 58 16.11 1.33 33.37
CA ASP A 58 16.54 1.25 34.80
C ASP A 58 16.24 2.55 35.53
N ILE A 59 14.96 2.79 35.81
CA ILE A 59 14.49 3.94 36.61
C ILE A 59 13.39 3.52 37.59
N ALA A 60 13.22 4.32 38.66
CA ALA A 60 12.03 4.25 39.49
C ALA A 60 10.99 5.24 38.99
N VAL A 61 9.78 4.76 38.71
CA VAL A 61 8.64 5.56 38.26
C VAL A 61 7.57 5.54 39.33
N SER A 62 7.17 6.73 39.82
CA SER A 62 6.10 6.86 40.81
C SER A 62 4.76 7.01 40.12
N LEU A 63 3.72 6.36 40.67
CA LEU A 63 2.33 6.54 40.29
C LEU A 63 1.61 7.40 41.36
N ILE A 64 0.89 8.42 40.89
CA ILE A 64 -0.02 9.21 41.73
C ILE A 64 -1.40 9.23 41.09
N TRP A 65 -2.43 9.44 41.92
CA TRP A 65 -3.79 9.74 41.52
C TRP A 65 -4.06 11.22 41.74
N GLU A 66 -4.55 11.92 40.72
CA GLU A 66 -4.82 13.37 40.74
C GLU A 66 -6.29 13.64 40.44
N THR A 67 -6.92 14.52 41.24
CA THR A 67 -8.28 14.97 41.02
C THR A 67 -8.35 16.15 40.07
N GLY A 68 -9.47 16.31 39.36
CA GLY A 68 -9.71 17.46 38.48
C GLY A 68 -9.10 17.33 37.08
N MET A 69 -8.71 16.14 36.69
CA MET A 69 -8.37 15.85 35.28
C MET A 69 -9.65 15.83 34.42
N PRO A 70 -9.59 16.16 33.11
CA PRO A 70 -10.72 15.99 32.21
C PRO A 70 -11.24 14.55 32.21
N ALA A 71 -12.56 14.35 32.09
CA ALA A 71 -13.18 13.03 32.17
C ALA A 71 -12.68 12.03 31.12
N GLU A 72 -12.29 12.53 29.95
CA GLU A 72 -11.70 11.75 28.85
C GLU A 72 -10.23 11.41 29.06
N THR A 73 -9.53 12.06 29.97
CA THR A 73 -8.12 11.83 30.27
C THR A 73 -7.96 10.79 31.37
N TYR A 74 -7.41 9.63 31.04
CA TYR A 74 -7.17 8.55 32.00
C TYR A 74 -5.87 8.72 32.77
N GLY A 75 -4.86 9.31 32.15
CA GLY A 75 -3.56 9.58 32.77
C GLY A 75 -2.63 10.35 31.86
N GLN A 76 -1.47 10.70 32.39
CA GLN A 76 -0.36 11.35 31.69
C GLN A 76 0.96 11.09 32.40
N ALA A 77 2.09 11.15 31.66
CA ALA A 77 3.41 11.12 32.29
C ALA A 77 3.95 12.52 32.56
N ASP A 78 4.64 12.70 33.72
CA ASP A 78 5.63 13.77 33.92
C ASP A 78 7.04 13.18 33.75
N PRO A 79 7.62 13.24 32.52
CA PRO A 79 8.89 12.61 32.26
C PRO A 79 10.08 13.25 32.99
N ARG A 80 9.94 14.49 33.47
CA ARG A 80 10.99 15.17 34.23
C ARG A 80 11.12 14.63 35.63
N LYS A 81 9.99 14.16 36.19
CA LYS A 81 9.93 13.60 37.54
C LYS A 81 9.89 12.07 37.54
N ALA A 82 9.92 11.42 36.37
CA ALA A 82 9.66 9.99 36.22
C ALA A 82 8.39 9.56 36.95
N ARG A 83 7.26 10.24 36.65
CA ARG A 83 6.00 10.07 37.36
C ARG A 83 4.87 9.83 36.38
N LEU A 84 4.00 8.88 36.71
CA LEU A 84 2.72 8.66 36.09
C LEU A 84 1.62 9.30 36.93
N VAL A 85 0.72 10.03 36.31
CA VAL A 85 -0.44 10.67 36.94
C VAL A 85 -1.68 10.06 36.35
N LEU A 86 -2.49 9.38 37.15
CA LEU A 86 -3.78 8.83 36.74
C LEU A 86 -4.94 9.66 37.30
N ASN A 87 -6.07 9.66 36.58
CA ASN A 87 -7.28 10.38 36.99
C ASN A 87 -7.93 9.70 38.18
N ALA A 88 -7.96 10.41 39.35
CA ALA A 88 -8.52 9.91 40.60
C ALA A 88 -10.02 9.58 40.52
N ASP A 89 -10.77 10.18 39.58
CA ASP A 89 -12.20 9.92 39.41
C ASP A 89 -12.47 8.47 38.91
N LEU A 90 -11.43 7.77 38.38
CA LEU A 90 -11.51 6.39 37.92
C LEU A 90 -11.19 5.36 39.02
N LEU A 91 -10.61 5.81 40.16
CA LEU A 91 -10.15 4.94 41.22
C LEU A 91 -11.27 4.20 41.95
N PRO A 92 -12.43 4.80 42.28
CA PRO A 92 -13.52 4.07 42.90
C PRO A 92 -13.99 2.87 42.09
N ALA A 93 -14.15 3.03 40.78
CA ALA A 93 -14.56 1.94 39.87
C ALA A 93 -13.50 0.83 39.76
N LEU A 94 -12.22 1.18 39.88
CA LEU A 94 -11.12 0.20 39.92
C LEU A 94 -11.19 -0.65 41.20
N VAL A 95 -11.57 -0.03 42.35
CA VAL A 95 -11.65 -0.69 43.67
C VAL A 95 -12.86 -1.62 43.76
N ASP A 96 -14.04 -1.17 43.33
CA ASP A 96 -15.28 -1.94 43.42
C ASP A 96 -15.50 -2.94 42.29
N GLY A 97 -14.62 -2.94 41.29
CA GLY A 97 -14.66 -3.84 40.14
C GLY A 97 -15.60 -3.43 39.01
N THR A 98 -16.32 -2.31 39.15
CA THR A 98 -17.20 -1.80 38.06
C THR A 98 -16.42 -1.35 36.83
N SER A 99 -15.12 -1.05 36.98
CA SER A 99 -14.19 -0.78 35.88
C SER A 99 -14.05 -1.93 34.86
N ASN A 100 -14.47 -3.15 35.22
CA ASN A 100 -14.47 -4.30 34.29
C ASN A 100 -15.68 -4.29 33.34
N GLN A 101 -16.65 -3.42 33.51
CA GLN A 101 -17.79 -3.29 32.61
C GLN A 101 -17.33 -2.81 31.23
N THR A 102 -18.01 -3.33 30.20
CA THR A 102 -17.71 -3.00 28.79
C THR A 102 -17.98 -1.53 28.52
N THR A 103 -17.07 -0.87 27.84
CA THR A 103 -17.16 0.52 27.37
C THR A 103 -17.07 0.56 25.84
N LEU A 104 -17.39 1.72 25.24
CA LEU A 104 -17.20 1.97 23.81
C LEU A 104 -15.76 2.37 23.47
N ARG A 105 -14.86 2.40 24.44
CA ARG A 105 -13.45 2.74 24.22
C ARG A 105 -12.68 1.58 23.58
N SER A 106 -11.53 1.91 23.05
CA SER A 106 -10.69 1.03 22.19
C SER A 106 -10.29 -0.29 22.84
N HIS A 107 -10.03 -0.31 24.15
CA HIS A 107 -9.65 -1.53 24.89
C HIS A 107 -10.83 -2.25 25.58
N GLY A 108 -12.04 -1.77 25.41
CA GLY A 108 -13.29 -2.46 25.75
C GLY A 108 -13.75 -2.38 27.19
N SER A 109 -12.89 -2.09 28.19
CA SER A 109 -13.30 -1.83 29.58
C SER A 109 -12.43 -0.74 30.22
N GLN A 110 -13.01 -0.02 31.20
CA GLN A 110 -12.30 1.07 31.89
C GLN A 110 -10.98 0.58 32.55
N ARG A 111 -11.01 -0.61 33.15
CA ARG A 111 -9.80 -1.19 33.77
C ARG A 111 -8.70 -1.44 32.73
N ARG A 112 -9.10 -1.94 31.57
CA ARG A 112 -8.15 -2.23 30.50
C ARG A 112 -7.61 -0.96 29.85
N GLU A 113 -8.43 0.10 29.76
CA GLU A 113 -8.00 1.44 29.37
C GLU A 113 -6.99 2.04 30.36
N LEU A 114 -7.21 1.87 31.67
CA LEU A 114 -6.23 2.29 32.69
C LEU A 114 -4.91 1.55 32.54
N LEU A 115 -4.96 0.24 32.31
CA LEU A 115 -3.74 -0.57 32.05
C LEU A 115 -3.03 -0.10 30.77
N ALA A 116 -3.78 0.11 29.69
CA ALA A 116 -3.27 0.64 28.43
C ALA A 116 -2.61 2.01 28.65
N THR A 117 -3.26 2.91 29.39
CA THR A 117 -2.72 4.23 29.73
C THR A 117 -1.38 4.11 30.49
N VAL A 118 -1.27 3.22 31.48
CA VAL A 118 0.02 2.99 32.17
C VAL A 118 1.10 2.53 31.21
N LEU A 119 0.79 1.58 30.32
CA LEU A 119 1.73 1.05 29.31
C LEU A 119 2.11 2.12 28.28
N HIS A 120 1.16 2.94 27.83
CA HIS A 120 1.34 4.10 26.96
C HIS A 120 2.37 5.06 27.54
N GLU A 121 2.15 5.51 28.74
CA GLU A 121 3.02 6.48 29.40
C GLU A 121 4.40 5.92 29.73
N LEU A 122 4.48 4.64 30.10
CA LEU A 122 5.77 3.94 30.24
C LEU A 122 6.51 3.87 28.91
N THR A 123 5.80 3.70 27.80
CA THR A 123 6.39 3.71 26.47
C THR A 123 6.99 5.07 26.12
N HIS A 124 6.33 6.18 26.50
CA HIS A 124 6.91 7.51 26.32
C HIS A 124 8.20 7.69 27.14
N LEU A 125 8.26 7.15 28.37
CA LEU A 125 9.48 7.19 29.19
C LEU A 125 10.60 6.36 28.54
N TYR A 126 10.28 5.17 28.02
CA TYR A 126 11.21 4.30 27.31
C TYR A 126 11.75 4.98 26.04
N ASP A 127 10.87 5.50 25.20
CA ASP A 127 11.21 6.19 23.96
C ASP A 127 12.12 7.41 24.23
N ARG A 128 11.82 8.18 25.27
CA ARG A 128 12.62 9.33 25.67
C ARG A 128 13.98 8.99 26.26
N ALA A 129 14.13 7.84 26.89
CA ALA A 129 15.35 7.43 27.58
C ALA A 129 16.54 7.20 26.63
N ARG A 130 16.31 7.14 25.31
CA ARG A 130 17.35 6.98 24.27
C ARG A 130 18.30 5.83 24.59
N LEU A 131 17.74 4.64 24.69
CA LEU A 131 18.43 3.43 25.09
C LEU A 131 19.30 2.88 23.95
N LEU A 132 20.42 3.54 23.71
CA LEU A 132 21.35 3.19 22.64
C LEU A 132 22.25 2.03 23.05
N GLU A 133 22.42 1.10 22.13
CA GLU A 133 23.53 0.17 22.16
C GLU A 133 24.85 0.93 22.22
N PRO A 134 25.88 0.46 22.97
CA PRO A 134 27.17 1.17 23.14
C PRO A 134 27.83 1.56 21.81
N ALA A 135 27.74 0.71 20.78
CA ALA A 135 28.29 0.98 19.45
C ALA A 135 27.56 2.13 18.74
N LEU A 136 26.23 2.19 18.83
CA LEU A 136 25.44 3.27 18.26
C LEU A 136 25.66 4.59 19.00
N ARG A 137 25.84 4.55 20.31
CA ARG A 137 26.17 5.73 21.11
C ARG A 137 27.51 6.36 20.69
N LEU A 138 28.53 5.52 20.47
CA LEU A 138 29.83 5.98 19.96
C LEU A 138 29.72 6.55 18.54
N GLN A 139 28.93 5.92 17.68
CA GLN A 139 28.68 6.44 16.33
C GLN A 139 28.00 7.80 16.37
N GLN A 140 27.01 7.98 17.22
CA GLN A 140 26.33 9.26 17.38
C GLN A 140 27.29 10.35 17.87
N GLN A 141 28.07 10.09 18.92
CA GLN A 141 29.05 11.05 19.42
C GLN A 141 30.07 11.46 18.35
N ARG A 142 30.50 10.50 17.51
CA ARG A 142 31.37 10.78 16.37
C ARG A 142 30.68 11.68 15.32
N CYS A 143 29.42 11.44 15.03
CA CYS A 143 28.65 12.25 14.07
C CYS A 143 28.38 13.65 14.60
N ASP A 144 28.09 13.81 15.90
CA ASP A 144 27.88 15.10 16.54
C ASP A 144 29.21 15.94 16.52
N LEU A 145 30.34 15.29 16.74
CA LEU A 145 31.65 15.92 16.60
C LEU A 145 31.97 16.33 15.16
N GLN A 146 31.65 15.50 14.18
CA GLN A 146 31.80 15.87 12.76
C GLN A 146 30.91 17.05 12.38
N GLN A 147 29.66 17.03 12.81
CA GLN A 147 28.70 18.12 12.52
C GLN A 147 29.15 19.44 13.15
N SER A 148 29.64 19.41 14.40
CA SER A 148 30.11 20.62 15.07
C SER A 148 31.40 21.16 14.46
N SER A 149 32.28 20.28 13.92
CA SER A 149 33.60 20.67 13.39
C SER A 149 33.58 21.02 11.89
N ARG A 150 32.72 20.39 11.08
CA ARG A 150 32.71 20.49 9.60
C ARG A 150 31.44 21.08 9.04
N GLY A 151 30.40 21.28 9.88
CA GLY A 151 29.07 21.66 9.45
C GLY A 151 28.34 20.56 8.66
N PRO A 152 27.08 20.79 8.24
CA PRO A 152 26.24 19.76 7.61
C PRO A 152 26.75 19.28 6.25
N ILE A 153 27.56 20.09 5.54
CA ILE A 153 28.06 19.75 4.19
C ILE A 153 29.25 18.79 4.24
N GLY A 154 30.01 18.77 5.34
CA GLY A 154 31.22 17.95 5.51
C GLY A 154 31.01 16.60 6.18
N LEU A 155 29.75 16.17 6.40
CA LEU A 155 29.43 14.91 7.04
C LEU A 155 29.67 13.73 6.09
N ASP A 156 30.25 12.63 6.61
CA ASP A 156 30.25 11.37 5.89
C ASP A 156 28.83 10.78 5.75
N ASP A 157 28.62 9.83 4.82
CA ASP A 157 27.28 9.33 4.49
C ASP A 157 26.59 8.65 5.69
N ALA A 158 27.35 8.02 6.57
CA ALA A 158 26.83 7.43 7.79
C ALA A 158 26.29 8.51 8.76
N CYS A 159 26.92 9.69 8.79
CA CYS A 159 26.53 10.78 9.67
C CYS A 159 25.49 11.73 9.04
N LYS A 160 25.41 11.82 7.71
CA LYS A 160 24.32 12.55 7.04
C LYS A 160 22.94 11.97 7.36
N THR A 161 22.88 10.65 7.49
CA THR A 161 21.65 9.94 7.89
C THR A 161 21.45 9.90 9.40
N ALA A 162 22.52 10.01 10.19
CA ALA A 162 22.48 9.97 11.66
C ALA A 162 22.22 11.34 12.31
N GLY A 163 22.54 12.44 11.63
CA GLY A 163 22.52 13.79 12.22
C GLY A 163 21.17 14.31 12.69
N SER A 164 20.05 13.73 12.21
CA SER A 164 18.69 14.04 12.66
C SER A 164 18.12 13.00 13.64
N ARG A 165 18.80 11.87 13.84
CA ARG A 165 18.29 10.73 14.63
C ARG A 165 18.53 10.96 16.12
N ARG A 166 17.47 10.85 16.89
CA ARG A 166 17.53 10.86 18.36
C ARG A 166 17.68 9.46 18.94
N PHE A 167 17.62 8.42 18.11
CA PHE A 167 17.76 7.00 18.45
C PHE A 167 16.71 6.49 19.45
N SER A 168 15.52 7.08 19.43
CA SER A 168 14.32 6.55 20.06
C SER A 168 13.55 5.69 19.05
N LEU A 169 12.54 4.94 19.51
CA LEU A 169 11.65 4.19 18.59
C LEU A 169 10.92 5.13 17.65
N SER A 170 10.44 6.26 18.17
CA SER A 170 9.67 7.25 17.41
C SER A 170 10.47 8.02 16.35
N ASP A 171 11.77 7.90 16.30
CA ASP A 171 12.64 8.46 15.24
C ASP A 171 13.47 7.39 14.50
N ASP A 172 13.17 6.10 14.72
CA ASP A 172 13.76 5.03 13.93
C ASP A 172 13.21 5.09 12.50
N PRO A 173 14.09 5.28 11.48
CA PRO A 173 13.65 5.34 10.09
C PRO A 173 12.85 4.12 9.63
N ARG A 174 13.15 2.93 10.17
CA ARG A 174 12.39 1.72 9.84
C ARG A 174 10.96 1.79 10.36
N LEU A 175 10.78 2.23 11.62
CA LEU A 175 9.46 2.42 12.19
C LEU A 175 8.69 3.51 11.44
N LEU A 176 9.33 4.66 11.20
CA LEU A 176 8.71 5.77 10.48
C LEU A 176 8.24 5.38 9.07
N ASP A 177 9.03 4.56 8.37
CA ASP A 177 8.65 4.03 7.05
C ASP A 177 7.47 3.06 7.13
N LEU A 178 7.41 2.20 8.16
CA LEU A 178 6.27 1.28 8.38
C LEU A 178 5.01 2.02 8.80
N ALA A 179 5.17 3.04 9.64
CA ALA A 179 4.10 3.80 10.25
C ALA A 179 3.42 4.81 9.31
N GLY A 180 4.04 5.14 8.16
CA GLY A 180 3.46 6.08 7.20
C GLY A 180 4.13 7.46 7.15
N TRP A 181 5.06 7.80 8.08
CA TRP A 181 5.87 9.01 7.98
C TRP A 181 7.09 8.78 7.08
N GLN A 182 6.83 8.70 5.79
CA GLN A 182 7.83 8.37 4.77
C GLN A 182 8.87 9.49 4.56
N GLU A 183 10.06 9.13 4.09
CA GLU A 183 11.04 10.11 3.65
C GLU A 183 10.61 10.72 2.32
N ARG A 184 10.65 12.06 2.22
CA ARG A 184 10.23 12.78 1.02
C ARG A 184 11.18 12.51 -0.13
N ALA A 185 10.61 12.26 -1.31
CA ALA A 185 11.37 12.07 -2.54
C ALA A 185 12.21 13.32 -2.87
N GLY A 186 13.49 13.11 -3.18
CA GLY A 186 14.44 14.19 -3.47
C GLY A 186 14.86 15.03 -2.27
N GLN A 187 14.38 14.74 -1.06
CA GLN A 187 14.66 15.50 0.16
C GLN A 187 15.17 14.58 1.28
N ARG A 188 16.33 13.98 1.06
CA ARG A 188 16.93 13.01 2.00
C ARG A 188 16.95 13.52 3.44
N GLY A 189 16.48 12.69 4.38
CA GLY A 189 16.41 13.00 5.80
C GLY A 189 15.18 13.83 6.21
N GLN A 190 14.36 14.31 5.28
CA GLN A 190 13.11 14.98 5.60
C GLN A 190 11.95 14.01 5.50
N ARG A 191 11.11 13.97 6.54
CA ARG A 191 9.93 13.12 6.61
C ARG A 191 8.66 13.87 6.20
N ASP A 192 7.68 13.14 5.70
CA ASP A 192 6.35 13.69 5.48
C ASP A 192 5.77 14.19 6.80
N LEU A 193 5.05 15.32 6.75
CA LEU A 193 4.42 15.91 7.93
C LEU A 193 3.10 15.22 8.27
N GLN A 194 2.43 14.68 7.27
CA GLN A 194 1.18 13.96 7.41
C GLN A 194 1.42 12.47 7.22
N ASN A 195 0.59 11.67 7.89
CA ASN A 195 0.56 10.24 7.73
C ASN A 195 -0.57 9.88 6.76
N ASP A 196 -0.22 9.17 5.68
CA ASP A 196 -1.20 8.74 4.67
C ASP A 196 -1.77 7.34 4.95
N GLN A 197 -1.36 6.65 6.03
CA GLN A 197 -1.92 5.36 6.45
C GLN A 197 -2.98 5.56 7.54
N ILE A 198 -4.06 6.25 7.18
CA ILE A 198 -5.08 6.72 8.13
C ILE A 198 -6.25 5.75 8.31
N ASP A 199 -6.54 4.94 7.30
CA ASP A 199 -7.67 4.02 7.37
C ASP A 199 -7.38 2.84 8.28
N ARG A 200 -8.40 2.36 8.99
CA ARG A 200 -8.32 1.22 9.91
C ARG A 200 -7.24 1.40 10.99
N SER A 201 -7.10 2.63 11.49
CA SER A 201 -6.34 2.90 12.71
C SER A 201 -7.07 2.29 13.92
N PRO A 202 -6.35 1.71 14.91
CA PRO A 202 -6.97 1.25 16.14
C PRO A 202 -7.44 2.40 17.05
N ASP A 203 -6.76 3.54 16.94
CA ASP A 203 -7.05 4.80 17.61
C ASP A 203 -6.44 5.95 16.82
N ASP A 204 -7.26 6.90 16.37
CA ASP A 204 -6.82 8.05 15.56
C ASP A 204 -5.78 8.91 16.28
N TYR A 205 -5.63 8.78 17.60
CA TYR A 205 -4.61 9.46 18.38
C TYR A 205 -3.18 9.07 17.94
N GLU A 206 -2.98 7.83 17.45
CA GLU A 206 -1.70 7.40 16.88
C GLU A 206 -1.22 8.26 15.70
N LEU A 207 -2.17 8.89 14.98
CA LEU A 207 -1.87 9.68 13.78
C LEU A 207 -1.37 11.09 14.09
N SER A 208 -1.43 11.54 15.34
CA SER A 208 -1.05 12.88 15.75
C SER A 208 0.45 13.15 15.60
N ASN A 209 1.29 12.17 15.92
CA ASN A 209 2.75 12.23 15.72
C ASN A 209 3.40 10.85 15.97
N PRO A 210 4.67 10.64 15.54
CA PRO A 210 5.35 9.35 15.71
C PRO A 210 5.50 8.84 17.14
N ARG A 211 5.47 9.70 18.16
CA ARG A 211 5.58 9.26 19.56
C ARG A 211 4.28 8.63 20.05
N GLU A 212 3.17 9.26 19.73
CA GLU A 212 1.84 8.71 20.03
C GLU A 212 1.61 7.43 19.23
N PHE A 213 2.07 7.39 17.98
CA PHE A 213 2.04 6.16 17.18
C PHE A 213 2.75 4.99 17.88
N VAL A 214 3.96 5.21 18.39
CA VAL A 214 4.70 4.18 19.13
C VAL A 214 3.94 3.77 20.39
N ALA A 215 3.45 4.72 21.17
CA ALA A 215 2.78 4.46 22.44
C ALA A 215 1.48 3.68 22.23
N VAL A 216 0.59 4.12 21.34
CA VAL A 216 -0.64 3.41 20.99
C VAL A 216 -0.34 2.00 20.45
N ASN A 217 0.60 1.86 19.52
CA ASN A 217 0.94 0.53 18.98
C ASN A 217 1.58 -0.40 20.02
N MET A 218 2.26 0.12 21.03
CA MET A 218 2.75 -0.68 22.16
C MET A 218 1.60 -1.16 23.05
N GLU A 219 0.55 -0.36 23.28
CA GLU A 219 -0.66 -0.84 23.97
C GLU A 219 -1.24 -2.07 23.28
N TYR A 220 -1.48 -1.97 21.96
CA TYR A 220 -2.04 -3.06 21.18
C TYR A 220 -1.08 -4.26 21.05
N PHE A 221 0.22 -4.02 20.88
CA PHE A 221 1.23 -5.08 20.87
C PHE A 221 1.23 -5.90 22.15
N LEU A 222 1.06 -5.25 23.29
CA LEU A 222 1.09 -5.90 24.61
C LEU A 222 -0.26 -6.50 25.02
N LEU A 223 -1.36 -5.86 24.65
CA LEU A 223 -2.69 -6.20 25.17
C LEU A 223 -3.59 -6.92 24.17
N ASP A 224 -3.44 -6.72 22.86
CA ASP A 224 -4.32 -7.36 21.88
C ASP A 224 -3.69 -8.63 21.28
N PRO A 225 -4.23 -9.82 21.59
CA PRO A 225 -3.75 -11.07 21.01
C PRO A 225 -3.80 -11.11 19.47
N GLN A 226 -4.68 -10.31 18.84
CA GLN A 226 -4.82 -10.23 17.39
C GLN A 226 -3.79 -9.30 16.73
N TYR A 227 -3.02 -8.52 17.48
CA TYR A 227 -2.11 -7.52 16.92
C TYR A 227 -1.13 -8.10 15.91
N ALA A 228 -0.59 -9.30 16.16
CA ALA A 228 0.29 -10.01 15.23
C ALA A 228 -0.35 -10.26 13.86
N CYS A 229 -1.66 -10.51 13.84
CA CYS A 229 -2.43 -10.77 12.63
C CYS A 229 -2.90 -9.47 11.94
N ARG A 230 -3.24 -8.47 12.75
CA ARG A 230 -3.78 -7.19 12.27
C ARG A 230 -2.70 -6.24 11.76
N ARG A 231 -1.52 -6.21 12.39
CA ARG A 231 -0.37 -5.38 12.03
C ARG A 231 0.95 -6.18 12.01
N PRO A 232 1.07 -7.20 11.14
CA PRO A 232 2.18 -8.15 11.19
C PRO A 232 3.56 -7.50 11.01
N ALA A 233 3.69 -6.48 10.17
CA ALA A 233 4.96 -5.78 9.96
C ALA A 233 5.42 -4.99 11.21
N LEU A 234 4.51 -4.33 11.91
CA LEU A 234 4.79 -3.63 13.17
C LEU A 234 5.02 -4.61 14.32
N HIS A 235 4.25 -5.69 14.40
CA HIS A 235 4.48 -6.76 15.36
C HIS A 235 5.89 -7.35 15.20
N ALA A 236 6.32 -7.65 13.97
CA ALA A 236 7.68 -8.13 13.69
C ALA A 236 8.75 -7.10 14.07
N TYR A 237 8.49 -5.80 13.84
CA TYR A 237 9.39 -4.73 14.26
C TYR A 237 9.60 -4.70 15.79
N PHE A 238 8.51 -4.69 16.58
CA PHE A 238 8.59 -4.69 18.03
C PHE A 238 9.20 -5.99 18.59
N THR A 239 8.80 -7.15 18.02
CA THR A 239 9.39 -8.43 18.39
C THR A 239 10.90 -8.44 18.19
N ASN A 240 11.40 -7.93 17.07
CA ASN A 240 12.83 -7.83 16.79
C ASN A 240 13.54 -6.82 17.73
N HIS A 241 12.87 -5.70 18.05
CA HIS A 241 13.44 -4.69 18.94
C HIS A 241 13.60 -5.20 20.37
N PHE A 242 12.59 -5.89 20.89
CA PHE A 242 12.58 -6.41 22.26
C PHE A 242 13.18 -7.81 22.41
N GLY A 243 13.38 -8.55 21.30
CA GLY A 243 13.74 -9.97 21.33
C GLY A 243 12.67 -10.83 22.02
N TRP A 244 11.43 -10.35 22.05
CA TRP A 244 10.30 -10.93 22.77
C TRP A 244 8.99 -10.49 22.13
N ALA A 245 7.97 -11.33 22.24
CA ALA A 245 6.60 -10.99 21.88
C ALA A 245 5.62 -11.67 22.85
N PRO A 246 4.42 -11.09 23.07
CA PRO A 246 3.32 -11.83 23.71
C PRO A 246 2.92 -13.02 22.86
N ASN A 247 2.27 -14.03 23.48
CA ASN A 247 1.81 -15.21 22.77
C ASN A 247 0.75 -14.82 21.73
N PRO A 248 1.03 -14.97 20.43
CA PRO A 248 0.09 -14.63 19.38
C PRO A 248 -1.00 -15.72 19.28
N ILE A 249 -2.15 -15.33 18.75
CA ILE A 249 -3.14 -16.28 18.24
C ILE A 249 -2.73 -16.77 16.85
N GLU A 250 -3.35 -17.84 16.38
CA GLU A 250 -3.19 -18.28 15.00
C GLU A 250 -3.86 -17.27 14.05
N CYS A 251 -3.11 -16.81 13.04
CA CYS A 251 -3.59 -15.87 12.05
C CYS A 251 -4.23 -16.58 10.87
N ARG A 252 -5.18 -15.91 10.23
CA ARG A 252 -5.75 -16.36 8.96
C ARG A 252 -4.63 -16.61 7.93
N SER A 253 -4.73 -17.68 7.19
CA SER A 253 -3.86 -17.94 6.05
C SER A 253 -4.22 -17.02 4.88
N GLY A 254 -3.21 -16.37 4.31
CA GLY A 254 -3.35 -15.48 3.16
C GLY A 254 -3.73 -14.04 3.52
N LEU A 255 -3.37 -13.14 2.61
CA LEU A 255 -3.56 -11.69 2.73
C LEU A 255 -4.72 -11.25 1.84
N ALA A 256 -5.78 -10.74 2.45
CA ALA A 256 -6.98 -10.28 1.75
C ALA A 256 -6.70 -9.03 0.90
N TYR A 257 -7.27 -8.97 -0.29
CA TYR A 257 -7.26 -7.78 -1.15
C TYR A 257 -8.54 -7.65 -1.94
N MET A 258 -8.89 -6.41 -2.34
CA MET A 258 -9.96 -6.14 -3.31
C MET A 258 -9.41 -6.34 -4.72
N ASN A 259 -10.06 -7.20 -5.49
CA ASN A 259 -9.74 -7.41 -6.88
C ASN A 259 -10.28 -6.23 -7.70
N ALA A 260 -9.40 -5.37 -8.20
CA ALA A 260 -9.77 -4.26 -9.07
C ALA A 260 -9.67 -4.62 -10.57
N GLY A 261 -9.57 -5.91 -10.89
CA GLY A 261 -9.47 -6.42 -12.24
C GLY A 261 -10.79 -6.48 -12.99
N SER A 262 -10.71 -6.78 -14.29
CA SER A 262 -11.88 -6.95 -15.16
C SER A 262 -12.79 -8.12 -14.78
N ASP A 263 -12.27 -9.07 -14.01
CA ASP A 263 -12.98 -10.23 -13.45
C ASP A 263 -13.58 -9.96 -12.06
N PHE A 264 -13.50 -8.72 -11.55
CA PHE A 264 -14.11 -8.26 -10.31
C PHE A 264 -15.56 -8.75 -10.14
N ASN A 265 -16.34 -8.76 -11.22
CA ASN A 265 -17.73 -9.23 -11.22
C ASN A 265 -17.89 -10.72 -10.89
N LEU A 266 -16.84 -11.52 -11.02
CA LEU A 266 -16.83 -12.94 -10.67
C LEU A 266 -16.24 -13.18 -9.29
N GLN A 267 -15.19 -12.44 -8.95
CA GLN A 267 -14.46 -12.60 -7.71
C GLN A 267 -13.98 -11.24 -7.16
N PRO A 268 -14.85 -10.52 -6.43
CA PRO A 268 -14.51 -9.18 -5.92
C PRO A 268 -13.45 -9.20 -4.83
N LEU A 269 -13.30 -10.29 -4.10
CA LEU A 269 -12.37 -10.44 -2.99
C LEU A 269 -11.37 -11.56 -3.29
N GLY A 270 -10.08 -11.22 -3.28
CA GLY A 270 -8.97 -12.15 -3.45
C GLY A 270 -8.18 -12.37 -2.17
N SER A 271 -7.31 -13.38 -2.20
CA SER A 271 -6.35 -13.67 -1.13
C SER A 271 -4.99 -14.04 -1.72
N ILE A 272 -3.93 -13.37 -1.25
CA ILE A 272 -2.56 -13.71 -1.61
C ILE A 272 -2.03 -14.70 -0.58
N ASP A 273 -1.70 -15.91 -1.02
CA ASP A 273 -0.97 -16.88 -0.21
C ASP A 273 0.55 -16.58 -0.33
N PRO A 274 1.21 -16.11 0.75
CA PRO A 274 2.63 -15.80 0.71
C PRO A 274 3.50 -17.00 0.32
N GLU A 275 3.09 -18.22 0.66
CA GLU A 275 3.88 -19.43 0.33
C GLU A 275 3.87 -19.76 -1.16
N ARG A 276 2.91 -19.24 -1.91
CA ARG A 276 2.84 -19.40 -3.36
C ARG A 276 3.57 -18.33 -4.14
N VAL A 277 3.95 -17.21 -3.51
CA VAL A 277 4.72 -16.16 -4.17
C VAL A 277 6.16 -16.62 -4.33
N TYR A 278 6.60 -16.89 -5.55
CA TYR A 278 7.95 -17.32 -5.87
C TYR A 278 8.93 -16.15 -5.85
N GLU A 279 8.59 -15.07 -6.54
CA GLU A 279 9.47 -13.94 -6.85
C GLU A 279 8.66 -12.65 -6.93
N VAL A 280 9.32 -11.52 -6.77
CA VAL A 280 8.76 -10.18 -7.02
C VAL A 280 9.60 -9.51 -8.09
N ASP A 281 8.94 -9.04 -9.15
CA ASP A 281 9.60 -8.30 -10.22
C ASP A 281 9.26 -6.82 -10.16
N TYR A 282 10.22 -5.98 -10.52
CA TYR A 282 9.93 -4.61 -10.92
C TYR A 282 9.35 -4.62 -12.34
N LEU A 283 8.09 -4.26 -12.49
CA LEU A 283 7.39 -4.22 -13.76
C LEU A 283 7.37 -2.78 -14.28
N PHE A 284 8.05 -2.56 -15.39
CA PHE A 284 8.20 -1.26 -16.01
C PHE A 284 7.48 -1.20 -17.35
N ALA A 285 6.56 -0.25 -17.51
CA ALA A 285 5.98 0.08 -18.81
C ALA A 285 6.81 1.15 -19.51
N ASP A 286 7.24 0.86 -20.74
CA ASP A 286 8.10 1.74 -21.52
C ASP A 286 7.48 3.13 -21.70
N ALA A 287 8.33 4.14 -21.87
CA ALA A 287 7.93 5.51 -22.15
C ALA A 287 7.24 5.63 -23.51
N ASN A 288 6.34 6.61 -23.66
CA ASN A 288 5.77 7.00 -24.94
C ASN A 288 5.88 8.53 -25.15
N GLN A 289 5.32 9.04 -26.25
CA GLN A 289 5.39 10.46 -26.59
C GLN A 289 4.37 11.34 -25.82
N GLN A 290 3.41 10.74 -25.12
CA GLN A 290 2.43 11.48 -24.34
C GLN A 290 3.09 12.08 -23.09
N TRP A 291 2.73 13.31 -22.75
CA TRP A 291 3.39 14.08 -21.70
C TRP A 291 3.39 13.37 -20.34
N MET A 292 2.30 12.71 -19.96
CA MET A 292 2.14 12.02 -18.68
C MET A 292 2.89 10.69 -18.59
N SER A 293 3.07 9.99 -19.70
CA SER A 293 3.69 8.66 -19.76
C SER A 293 5.09 8.64 -20.39
N ARG A 294 5.66 9.82 -20.65
CA ARG A 294 7.02 9.94 -21.27
C ARG A 294 8.17 9.43 -20.41
N TRP A 295 7.95 9.13 -19.14
CA TRP A 295 8.96 8.53 -18.25
C TRP A 295 8.67 7.07 -17.91
N GLY A 296 7.61 6.49 -18.49
CA GLY A 296 7.19 5.13 -18.17
C GLY A 296 6.21 5.07 -17.00
N HIS A 297 5.95 3.85 -16.52
CA HIS A 297 5.16 3.60 -15.33
C HIS A 297 5.81 2.49 -14.50
N SER A 298 5.82 2.66 -13.16
CA SER A 298 6.42 1.73 -12.18
C SER A 298 5.34 0.91 -11.50
N MET A 299 5.55 -0.39 -11.45
CA MET A 299 4.67 -1.37 -10.79
C MET A 299 5.53 -2.48 -10.19
N LEU A 300 4.94 -3.31 -9.34
CA LEU A 300 5.54 -4.58 -8.90
C LEU A 300 4.67 -5.74 -9.35
N ARG A 301 5.29 -6.78 -9.91
CA ARG A 301 4.62 -8.03 -10.26
C ARG A 301 4.94 -9.08 -9.22
N LEU A 302 3.90 -9.73 -8.70
CA LEU A 302 4.01 -10.92 -7.88
C LEU A 302 3.96 -12.15 -8.79
N VAL A 303 5.05 -12.90 -8.85
CA VAL A 303 5.11 -14.17 -9.58
C VAL A 303 4.56 -15.25 -8.67
N ILE A 304 3.32 -15.65 -8.90
CA ILE A 304 2.56 -16.57 -8.04
C ILE A 304 2.43 -17.92 -8.75
N CYS A 305 2.77 -18.98 -8.06
CA CYS A 305 2.65 -20.35 -8.55
C CYS A 305 1.17 -20.79 -8.63
N ALA A 306 0.82 -21.60 -9.60
CA ALA A 306 -0.47 -22.30 -9.62
C ALA A 306 -0.69 -23.12 -8.33
N PRO A 307 -1.93 -23.40 -7.90
CA PRO A 307 -2.21 -24.05 -6.62
C PRO A 307 -1.44 -25.36 -6.38
N ASP A 308 -1.30 -26.18 -7.43
CA ASP A 308 -0.69 -27.50 -7.34
C ASP A 308 0.79 -27.50 -7.79
N ARG A 309 1.36 -26.34 -8.09
CA ARG A 309 2.74 -26.24 -8.51
C ARG A 309 3.68 -25.97 -7.34
N PRO A 310 4.75 -26.76 -7.16
CA PRO A 310 5.82 -26.44 -6.23
C PRO A 310 6.44 -25.08 -6.55
N ARG A 311 6.73 -24.29 -5.52
CA ARG A 311 7.36 -22.98 -5.68
C ARG A 311 8.75 -23.10 -6.34
N GLY A 312 8.93 -22.47 -7.47
CA GLY A 312 10.15 -22.49 -8.24
C GLY A 312 10.08 -21.66 -9.54
N PRO A 313 11.14 -21.71 -10.38
CA PRO A 313 11.23 -20.91 -11.60
C PRO A 313 10.08 -21.12 -12.59
N ASP A 314 9.51 -22.32 -12.63
CA ASP A 314 8.40 -22.66 -13.53
C ASP A 314 7.10 -21.89 -13.20
N CYS A 315 7.00 -21.30 -11.98
CA CYS A 315 5.87 -20.46 -11.61
C CYS A 315 5.75 -19.22 -12.51
N ARG A 316 6.84 -18.80 -13.18
CA ARG A 316 6.79 -17.69 -14.14
C ARG A 316 5.88 -17.97 -15.35
N LEU A 317 5.58 -19.22 -15.63
CA LEU A 317 4.67 -19.65 -16.70
C LEU A 317 3.21 -19.63 -16.28
N ASP A 318 2.90 -19.48 -14.98
CA ASP A 318 1.56 -19.47 -14.42
C ASP A 318 0.92 -18.07 -14.50
N LEU A 319 0.98 -17.42 -15.65
CA LEU A 319 0.64 -16.00 -15.86
C LEU A 319 -0.76 -15.61 -15.33
N ASN A 320 -1.72 -16.54 -15.38
CA ASN A 320 -3.10 -16.30 -14.90
C ASN A 320 -3.22 -16.14 -13.38
N TRP A 321 -2.16 -16.51 -12.64
CA TRP A 321 -2.13 -16.39 -11.18
C TRP A 321 -1.35 -15.16 -10.71
N HIS A 322 -0.63 -14.50 -11.63
CA HIS A 322 0.19 -13.37 -11.27
C HIS A 322 -0.64 -12.12 -11.02
N LEU A 323 -0.22 -11.38 -10.01
CA LEU A 323 -0.81 -10.11 -9.64
C LEU A 323 0.18 -8.96 -9.83
N VAL A 324 -0.35 -7.79 -10.10
CA VAL A 324 0.42 -6.56 -10.25
C VAL A 324 -0.05 -5.56 -9.21
N LEU A 325 0.90 -5.03 -8.46
CA LEU A 325 0.73 -3.93 -7.52
C LEU A 325 1.00 -2.62 -8.24
N SER A 326 0.00 -1.78 -8.38
CA SER A 326 0.11 -0.52 -9.11
C SER A 326 -0.46 0.64 -8.29
N PHE A 327 0.38 1.63 -8.00
CA PHE A 327 -0.09 2.89 -7.46
C PHE A 327 -0.62 3.77 -8.59
N ARG A 328 -1.89 4.13 -8.51
CA ARG A 328 -2.60 4.91 -9.52
C ARG A 328 -3.34 6.07 -8.87
N ALA A 329 -3.51 7.16 -9.63
CA ALA A 329 -4.47 8.19 -9.26
C ALA A 329 -5.88 7.60 -9.29
N PHE A 330 -6.65 7.81 -8.22
CA PHE A 330 -8.05 7.37 -8.20
C PHE A 330 -8.86 8.14 -9.23
N ILE A 331 -9.82 7.51 -9.81
CA ILE A 331 -10.69 7.81 -10.94
C ILE A 331 -10.14 7.14 -12.22
N GLY A 332 -9.88 5.83 -12.11
CA GLY A 332 -9.63 4.94 -13.24
C GLY A 332 -8.41 5.30 -14.07
N ASP A 333 -7.30 5.62 -13.41
CA ASP A 333 -6.03 5.98 -14.08
C ASP A 333 -6.15 7.16 -15.07
N LEU A 334 -7.05 8.10 -14.73
CA LEU A 334 -7.38 9.22 -15.58
C LEU A 334 -6.42 10.37 -15.46
N GLN A 335 -5.80 10.61 -16.55
CA GLN A 335 -5.10 11.86 -16.87
C GLN A 335 -6.09 13.02 -17.02
N LEU A 336 -6.77 13.42 -15.95
CA LEU A 336 -7.90 14.34 -16.05
C LEU A 336 -7.53 15.79 -16.24
N SER A 337 -6.45 16.22 -15.69
CA SER A 337 -5.77 17.46 -16.06
C SER A 337 -4.36 17.44 -15.51
N SER A 338 -3.41 17.93 -16.28
CA SER A 338 -2.02 18.12 -15.82
C SER A 338 -1.95 18.96 -14.55
N TRP A 339 -2.88 19.89 -14.38
CA TRP A 339 -2.93 20.80 -13.23
C TRP A 339 -3.36 20.09 -11.95
N ALA A 340 -4.40 19.28 -11.98
CA ALA A 340 -4.86 18.53 -10.79
C ALA A 340 -3.84 17.49 -10.33
N GLY A 341 -3.14 16.82 -11.24
CA GLY A 341 -2.01 15.95 -10.92
C GLY A 341 -0.81 16.69 -10.30
N LEU A 342 -0.61 17.98 -10.67
CA LEU A 342 0.42 18.82 -10.07
C LEU A 342 0.05 19.30 -8.67
N THR A 343 -1.23 19.50 -8.39
CA THR A 343 -1.73 20.04 -7.11
C THR A 343 -2.12 18.96 -6.10
N GLY A 344 -2.08 17.65 -6.46
CA GLY A 344 -2.47 16.55 -5.59
C GLY A 344 -3.98 16.47 -5.32
N SER A 345 -4.79 16.98 -6.24
CA SER A 345 -6.25 16.90 -6.12
C SER A 345 -6.81 15.50 -6.31
N TYR A 346 -5.97 14.54 -6.72
CA TYR A 346 -6.34 13.13 -6.86
C TYR A 346 -5.75 12.29 -5.74
N PRO A 347 -6.53 11.41 -5.11
CA PRO A 347 -5.98 10.43 -4.20
C PRO A 347 -5.11 9.41 -4.95
N SER A 348 -3.96 9.06 -4.36
CA SER A 348 -3.14 7.92 -4.78
C SER A 348 -3.66 6.67 -4.10
N ARG A 349 -3.79 5.56 -4.85
CA ARG A 349 -4.28 4.29 -4.32
C ARG A 349 -3.44 3.12 -4.81
N LEU A 350 -3.33 2.11 -3.95
CA LEU A 350 -2.70 0.84 -4.29
C LEU A 350 -3.72 -0.15 -4.82
N PHE A 351 -3.69 -0.40 -6.13
CA PHE A 351 -4.50 -1.42 -6.78
C PHE A 351 -3.76 -2.74 -6.88
N VAL A 352 -4.51 -3.83 -6.73
CA VAL A 352 -4.06 -5.20 -6.99
C VAL A 352 -4.82 -5.69 -8.22
N LEU A 353 -4.10 -5.93 -9.31
CA LEU A 353 -4.65 -6.21 -10.64
C LEU A 353 -4.14 -7.55 -11.17
N PRO A 354 -4.94 -8.32 -11.92
CA PRO A 354 -4.45 -9.45 -12.69
C PRO A 354 -3.41 -9.03 -13.74
N LEU A 355 -2.35 -9.83 -13.92
CA LEU A 355 -1.28 -9.52 -14.86
C LEU A 355 -1.77 -9.43 -16.32
N ASP A 356 -2.68 -10.28 -16.74
CA ASP A 356 -3.23 -10.30 -18.10
C ASP A 356 -3.96 -9.00 -18.46
N GLN A 357 -4.67 -8.40 -17.50
CA GLN A 357 -5.27 -7.09 -17.67
C GLN A 357 -4.19 -6.02 -17.88
N VAL A 358 -3.15 -6.00 -17.05
CA VAL A 358 -2.05 -5.04 -17.16
C VAL A 358 -1.31 -5.21 -18.50
N ILE A 359 -1.06 -6.45 -18.93
CA ILE A 359 -0.49 -6.71 -20.26
C ILE A 359 -1.40 -6.13 -21.34
N THR A 360 -2.71 -6.39 -21.28
CA THR A 360 -3.66 -5.91 -22.29
C THR A 360 -3.70 -4.38 -22.32
N GLU A 361 -3.78 -3.73 -21.17
CA GLU A 361 -3.78 -2.28 -21.04
C GLU A 361 -2.54 -1.64 -21.68
N TYR A 362 -1.36 -2.04 -21.26
CA TYR A 362 -0.14 -1.39 -21.76
C TYR A 362 0.24 -1.82 -23.17
N THR A 363 0.13 -3.12 -23.51
CA THR A 363 0.67 -3.59 -24.81
C THR A 363 -0.30 -3.42 -25.97
N LYS A 364 -1.62 -3.60 -25.74
CA LYS A 364 -2.63 -3.56 -26.81
C LYS A 364 -3.38 -2.23 -26.90
N VAL A 365 -3.45 -1.50 -25.79
CA VAL A 365 -4.22 -0.27 -25.67
C VAL A 365 -3.30 0.94 -25.73
N GLU A 366 -2.31 1.05 -24.84
CA GLU A 366 -1.35 2.15 -24.84
C GLU A 366 -0.19 1.95 -25.84
N LEU A 367 -0.07 0.78 -26.43
CA LEU A 367 0.98 0.40 -27.38
C LEU A 367 2.39 0.58 -26.82
N ARG A 368 2.59 0.19 -25.56
CA ARG A 368 3.87 0.24 -24.83
C ARG A 368 4.30 -1.17 -24.46
N SER A 369 5.60 -1.46 -24.48
CA SER A 369 6.10 -2.73 -23.99
C SER A 369 6.22 -2.73 -22.46
N LEU A 370 6.19 -3.92 -21.86
CA LEU A 370 6.43 -4.14 -20.44
C LEU A 370 7.71 -4.94 -20.25
N ASN A 371 8.55 -4.51 -19.32
CA ASN A 371 9.75 -5.22 -18.88
C ASN A 371 9.56 -5.64 -17.41
N SER A 372 9.74 -6.93 -17.12
CA SER A 372 9.55 -7.55 -15.81
C SER A 372 10.90 -8.02 -15.29
N LEU A 373 11.47 -7.28 -14.36
CA LEU A 373 12.84 -7.43 -13.86
C LEU A 373 12.83 -8.06 -12.48
N PRO A 374 13.32 -9.29 -12.30
CA PRO A 374 13.39 -9.94 -11.01
C PRO A 374 14.16 -9.11 -9.99
N LEU A 375 13.58 -8.94 -8.79
CA LEU A 375 14.25 -8.29 -7.68
C LEU A 375 14.97 -9.32 -6.82
N GLN A 376 16.24 -9.06 -6.51
CA GLN A 376 17.09 -9.91 -5.67
C GLN A 376 16.69 -9.75 -4.19
N LEU A 377 15.58 -10.38 -3.81
CA LEU A 377 15.01 -10.34 -2.46
C LEU A 377 15.07 -11.73 -1.80
N SER A 378 15.41 -11.77 -0.52
CA SER A 378 15.30 -12.99 0.29
C SER A 378 13.84 -13.36 0.54
N ARG A 379 13.59 -14.58 0.99
CA ARG A 379 12.25 -15.05 1.34
C ARG A 379 11.61 -14.19 2.44
N GLU A 380 12.38 -13.83 3.47
CA GLU A 380 11.90 -12.96 4.54
C GLU A 380 11.54 -11.58 4.00
N GLN A 381 12.33 -11.05 3.06
CA GLN A 381 12.06 -9.75 2.44
C GLN A 381 10.80 -9.77 1.57
N ILE A 382 10.57 -10.87 0.84
CA ILE A 382 9.32 -11.05 0.07
C ILE A 382 8.13 -11.11 1.04
N ASN A 383 8.20 -11.90 2.10
CA ASN A 383 7.11 -12.01 3.09
C ASN A 383 6.83 -10.65 3.76
N SER A 384 7.88 -9.93 4.17
CA SER A 384 7.74 -8.59 4.74
C SER A 384 7.12 -7.60 3.75
N LEU A 385 7.51 -7.66 2.47
CA LEU A 385 6.93 -6.84 1.40
C LEU A 385 5.44 -7.12 1.21
N LEU A 386 5.04 -8.38 1.22
CA LEU A 386 3.63 -8.78 1.08
C LEU A 386 2.78 -8.30 2.27
N GLN A 387 3.30 -8.40 3.49
CA GLN A 387 2.64 -7.89 4.70
C GLN A 387 2.45 -6.38 4.63
N GLN A 388 3.49 -5.63 4.22
CA GLN A 388 3.41 -4.19 4.07
C GLN A 388 2.48 -3.79 2.91
N THR A 389 2.48 -4.55 1.81
CA THR A 389 1.53 -4.35 0.71
C THR A 389 0.08 -4.49 1.18
N ALA A 390 -0.21 -5.55 1.94
CA ALA A 390 -1.54 -5.75 2.51
C ALA A 390 -1.91 -4.60 3.47
N GLN A 391 -0.99 -4.20 4.35
CA GLN A 391 -1.21 -3.06 5.25
C GLN A 391 -1.58 -1.79 4.47
N LEU A 392 -0.79 -1.44 3.45
CA LEU A 392 -1.07 -0.27 2.61
C LEU A 392 -2.38 -0.38 1.85
N HIS A 393 -2.72 -1.57 1.33
CA HIS A 393 -3.98 -1.77 0.62
C HIS A 393 -5.21 -1.47 1.49
N TRP A 394 -5.14 -1.72 2.81
CA TRP A 394 -6.25 -1.50 3.74
C TRP A 394 -6.19 -0.17 4.51
N SER A 395 -5.04 0.52 4.54
CA SER A 395 -4.86 1.73 5.37
C SER A 395 -4.50 2.99 4.60
N TYR A 396 -4.03 2.89 3.35
CA TYR A 396 -3.43 4.01 2.64
C TYR A 396 -4.47 4.91 1.97
N ASP A 397 -4.43 6.21 2.28
CA ASP A 397 -5.23 7.28 1.69
C ASP A 397 -4.36 8.51 1.35
N GLY A 398 -3.38 8.33 0.47
CA GLY A 398 -2.44 9.38 0.07
C GLY A 398 -2.92 10.24 -1.09
N GLY A 399 -2.30 11.41 -1.25
CA GLY A 399 -2.51 12.29 -2.39
C GLY A 399 -1.54 11.99 -3.55
N TYR A 400 -2.03 11.98 -4.77
CA TYR A 400 -1.21 11.81 -5.97
C TYR A 400 -0.67 13.15 -6.46
N TYR A 401 0.66 13.27 -6.53
CA TYR A 401 1.35 14.45 -7.03
C TYR A 401 2.37 14.03 -8.09
N PHE A 402 2.22 14.53 -9.29
CA PHE A 402 3.01 14.10 -10.44
C PHE A 402 4.53 14.10 -10.22
N PHE A 403 5.07 15.09 -9.50
CA PHE A 403 6.50 15.23 -9.24
C PHE A 403 6.96 14.74 -7.86
N THR A 404 6.07 14.64 -6.88
CA THR A 404 6.48 14.37 -5.49
C THR A 404 5.87 13.14 -4.88
N ASN A 405 4.75 12.64 -5.42
CA ASN A 405 4.08 11.42 -4.94
C ASN A 405 3.36 10.70 -6.09
N ASN A 406 4.14 10.12 -7.01
CA ASN A 406 3.67 9.39 -8.18
C ASN A 406 3.97 7.88 -8.04
N CYS A 407 3.66 7.09 -9.07
CA CYS A 407 3.86 5.64 -9.06
C CYS A 407 5.30 5.22 -8.73
N ALA A 408 6.33 5.96 -9.17
CA ALA A 408 7.72 5.63 -8.85
C ALA A 408 8.05 5.93 -7.38
N VAL A 409 7.61 7.08 -6.88
CA VAL A 409 7.81 7.47 -5.47
C VAL A 409 7.12 6.47 -4.54
N GLU A 410 5.86 6.12 -4.81
CA GLU A 410 5.12 5.15 -4.01
C GLU A 410 5.73 3.75 -4.08
N THR A 411 6.23 3.33 -5.25
CA THR A 411 6.98 2.07 -5.38
C THR A 411 8.27 2.11 -4.56
N VAL A 412 9.00 3.22 -4.55
CA VAL A 412 10.19 3.43 -3.70
C VAL A 412 9.82 3.30 -2.22
N LYS A 413 8.76 3.99 -1.78
CA LYS A 413 8.26 3.93 -0.40
C LYS A 413 7.92 2.49 0.00
N LEU A 414 7.18 1.77 -0.85
CA LEU A 414 6.82 0.36 -0.61
C LEU A 414 8.06 -0.56 -0.56
N LEU A 415 8.98 -0.44 -1.50
CA LEU A 415 10.22 -1.25 -1.50
C LEU A 415 11.06 -0.99 -0.24
N ARG A 416 11.18 0.26 0.19
CA ARG A 416 11.94 0.67 1.37
C ARG A 416 11.28 0.18 2.66
N SER A 417 9.97 0.44 2.84
CA SER A 417 9.22 0.02 4.02
C SER A 417 8.95 -1.48 4.05
N GLY A 418 8.71 -2.11 2.91
CA GLY A 418 8.37 -3.53 2.84
C GLY A 418 9.54 -4.48 2.98
N THR A 419 10.73 -4.17 2.43
CA THR A 419 11.80 -5.18 2.34
C THR A 419 12.86 -5.12 3.42
N ASN A 420 13.08 -3.96 4.06
CA ASN A 420 14.23 -3.70 4.95
C ASN A 420 15.59 -4.08 4.30
N HIS A 421 15.68 -4.10 2.97
CA HIS A 421 16.90 -4.47 2.26
C HIS A 421 17.95 -3.36 2.38
N PRO A 422 19.22 -3.65 2.74
CA PRO A 422 20.26 -2.61 2.96
C PRO A 422 20.44 -1.67 1.77
N GLN A 423 20.42 -2.19 0.55
CA GLN A 423 20.57 -1.41 -0.69
C GLN A 423 19.32 -0.56 -1.03
N LEU A 424 18.16 -0.85 -0.41
CA LEU A 424 16.91 -0.13 -0.64
C LEU A 424 16.63 0.94 0.43
N ARG A 425 17.33 0.95 1.58
CA ARG A 425 17.10 1.91 2.66
C ARG A 425 17.22 3.37 2.23
N ASN A 426 18.16 3.66 1.33
CA ASN A 426 18.47 5.02 0.84
C ASN A 426 18.17 5.13 -0.66
N ILE A 427 17.20 4.37 -1.17
CA ILE A 427 16.77 4.51 -2.56
C ILE A 427 15.88 5.75 -2.67
N ASP A 428 16.11 6.55 -3.71
CA ASP A 428 15.36 7.77 -3.97
C ASP A 428 15.28 8.00 -5.47
N SER A 429 14.07 8.03 -6.01
CA SER A 429 13.82 8.33 -7.42
C SER A 429 12.40 8.86 -7.58
N ILE A 430 12.27 9.93 -8.33
CA ILE A 430 10.97 10.54 -8.67
C ILE A 430 10.47 10.12 -10.06
N LEU A 431 11.30 9.44 -10.86
CA LEU A 431 10.96 9.04 -12.23
C LEU A 431 11.00 7.52 -12.36
N PRO A 432 10.03 6.89 -13.05
CA PRO A 432 9.98 5.45 -13.25
C PRO A 432 11.23 4.86 -13.93
N ASN A 433 11.71 5.46 -15.01
CA ASN A 433 12.94 5.05 -15.68
C ASN A 433 14.19 5.27 -14.82
N GLY A 434 14.22 6.34 -14.02
CA GLY A 434 15.28 6.60 -13.04
C GLY A 434 15.30 5.52 -11.95
N LEU A 435 14.14 5.08 -11.47
CA LEU A 435 14.03 3.99 -10.50
C LEU A 435 14.54 2.67 -11.08
N GLN A 436 14.16 2.31 -12.32
CA GLN A 436 14.67 1.13 -13.02
C GLN A 436 16.20 1.13 -13.06
N SER A 437 16.80 2.24 -13.53
CA SER A 437 18.25 2.38 -13.64
C SER A 437 18.94 2.28 -12.27
N LEU A 438 18.35 2.84 -11.24
CA LEU A 438 18.89 2.82 -9.89
C LEU A 438 18.83 1.42 -9.25
N LEU A 439 17.73 0.69 -9.44
CA LEU A 439 17.59 -0.70 -9.00
C LEU A 439 18.62 -1.61 -9.68
N ALA A 440 18.83 -1.44 -10.99
CA ALA A 440 19.85 -2.16 -11.74
C ALA A 440 21.27 -1.83 -11.25
N ALA A 441 21.61 -0.54 -11.12
CA ALA A 441 22.92 -0.09 -10.67
C ALA A 441 23.30 -0.58 -9.26
N ARG A 442 22.30 -0.82 -8.40
CA ARG A 442 22.49 -1.37 -7.06
C ARG A 442 22.47 -2.91 -7.01
N GLY A 443 22.33 -3.58 -8.15
CA GLY A 443 22.24 -5.04 -8.23
C GLY A 443 20.97 -5.62 -7.62
N ILE A 444 19.92 -4.81 -7.47
CA ILE A 444 18.62 -5.25 -6.96
C ILE A 444 17.75 -5.81 -8.09
N ALA A 445 17.71 -5.14 -9.25
CA ALA A 445 16.98 -5.64 -10.42
C ALA A 445 17.95 -6.35 -11.37
N ASP A 446 17.59 -7.56 -11.78
CA ASP A 446 18.35 -8.34 -12.74
C ASP A 446 17.97 -7.95 -14.17
N MET A 447 18.81 -7.14 -14.80
CA MET A 447 18.63 -6.72 -16.20
C MET A 447 19.06 -7.78 -17.21
N SER A 448 19.90 -8.77 -16.82
CA SER A 448 20.44 -9.79 -17.73
C SER A 448 19.36 -10.69 -18.33
N VAL A 449 18.19 -10.73 -17.70
CA VAL A 449 17.01 -11.48 -18.21
C VAL A 449 16.49 -10.93 -19.55
N LEU A 450 16.88 -9.71 -19.94
CA LEU A 450 16.52 -9.07 -21.20
C LEU A 450 17.57 -9.21 -22.31
N ASP A 451 18.76 -9.77 -22.03
CA ASP A 451 19.87 -9.88 -22.99
C ASP A 451 19.52 -10.80 -24.19
N ASP A 452 18.67 -11.80 -23.96
CA ASP A 452 18.09 -12.64 -25.01
C ASP A 452 16.59 -12.30 -25.18
N PRO A 453 16.21 -11.51 -26.20
CA PRO A 453 14.81 -11.09 -26.40
C PRO A 453 13.84 -12.25 -26.58
N GLN A 454 14.25 -13.34 -27.24
CA GLN A 454 13.39 -14.51 -27.47
C GLN A 454 13.12 -15.27 -26.16
N ARG A 455 14.15 -15.42 -25.35
CA ARG A 455 14.03 -16.02 -24.03
C ARG A 455 13.21 -15.14 -23.09
N ALA A 456 13.43 -13.82 -23.12
CA ALA A 456 12.70 -12.85 -22.33
C ALA A 456 11.17 -12.91 -22.60
N LEU A 457 10.78 -12.99 -23.88
CA LEU A 457 9.37 -13.14 -24.26
C LEU A 457 8.79 -14.48 -23.78
N ARG A 458 9.52 -15.60 -23.99
CA ARG A 458 9.01 -16.94 -23.62
C ARG A 458 8.82 -17.12 -22.12
N LEU A 459 9.69 -16.50 -21.32
CA LEU A 459 9.67 -16.62 -19.85
C LEU A 459 8.91 -15.47 -19.18
N GLY A 460 8.28 -14.58 -19.94
CA GLY A 460 7.49 -13.47 -19.42
C GLY A 460 8.31 -12.43 -18.65
N TYR A 461 9.58 -12.23 -19.05
CA TYR A 461 10.39 -11.09 -18.63
C TYR A 461 10.11 -9.85 -19.48
N ARG A 462 9.56 -10.05 -20.66
CA ARG A 462 9.17 -9.00 -21.58
C ARG A 462 7.82 -9.31 -22.22
N PHE A 463 7.01 -8.27 -22.40
CA PHE A 463 5.76 -8.29 -23.15
C PHE A 463 5.80 -7.17 -24.16
N ASP A 464 5.94 -7.53 -25.45
CA ASP A 464 6.09 -6.56 -26.52
C ASP A 464 4.78 -5.81 -26.79
N SER A 465 4.92 -4.54 -27.12
CA SER A 465 3.85 -3.72 -27.67
C SER A 465 3.24 -4.36 -28.92
N PHE A 466 1.95 -4.27 -29.06
CA PHE A 466 1.27 -4.70 -30.28
C PHE A 466 1.48 -3.73 -31.45
N ARG A 467 2.11 -2.58 -31.22
CA ARG A 467 2.39 -1.57 -32.26
C ARG A 467 3.06 -2.19 -33.48
N ASP A 468 4.16 -2.93 -33.29
CA ASP A 468 4.90 -3.54 -34.37
C ASP A 468 4.09 -4.62 -35.10
N ARG A 469 3.25 -5.35 -34.35
CA ARG A 469 2.32 -6.34 -34.94
C ARG A 469 1.24 -5.65 -35.76
N TYR A 470 0.65 -4.58 -35.27
CA TYR A 470 -0.33 -3.79 -36.03
C TYR A 470 0.32 -3.13 -37.24
N GLN A 471 1.56 -2.63 -37.09
CA GLN A 471 2.31 -2.11 -38.23
C GLN A 471 2.58 -3.19 -39.28
N ALA A 472 2.98 -4.40 -38.88
CA ALA A 472 3.15 -5.53 -39.81
C ALA A 472 1.85 -5.91 -40.53
N MET A 473 0.71 -5.91 -39.83
CA MET A 473 -0.61 -6.13 -40.45
C MET A 473 -0.96 -5.00 -41.45
N PHE A 474 -0.65 -3.77 -41.08
CA PHE A 474 -0.84 -2.62 -41.96
C PHE A 474 0.02 -2.67 -43.21
N VAL A 475 1.28 -3.13 -43.12
CA VAL A 475 2.15 -3.36 -44.29
C VAL A 475 1.53 -4.39 -45.26
N VAL A 476 0.97 -5.49 -44.72
CA VAL A 476 0.24 -6.48 -45.55
C VAL A 476 -0.91 -5.85 -46.35
N LEU A 477 -1.63 -4.89 -45.75
CA LEU A 477 -2.70 -4.16 -46.44
C LEU A 477 -2.14 -3.26 -47.55
N ARG A 478 -1.07 -2.50 -47.28
CA ARG A 478 -0.47 -1.59 -48.25
C ARG A 478 0.17 -2.31 -49.46
N GLU A 479 0.66 -3.52 -49.25
CA GLU A 479 1.18 -4.35 -50.35
C GLU A 479 0.08 -4.81 -51.33
N ARG A 480 -1.17 -4.86 -50.85
CA ARG A 480 -2.28 -5.45 -51.60
C ARG A 480 -3.34 -4.44 -52.02
N MET A 481 -3.39 -3.30 -51.37
CA MET A 481 -4.38 -2.25 -51.56
C MET A 481 -3.71 -0.87 -51.64
N PRO A 482 -4.16 0.06 -52.48
CA PRO A 482 -3.57 1.40 -52.64
C PRO A 482 -3.90 2.34 -51.48
N ILE A 483 -3.60 1.94 -50.25
CA ILE A 483 -3.86 2.70 -49.02
C ILE A 483 -2.88 3.88 -48.93
N PRO A 484 -3.35 5.14 -48.78
CA PRO A 484 -2.50 6.32 -48.77
C PRO A 484 -1.76 6.56 -47.46
N GLN A 485 -2.28 6.06 -46.34
CA GLN A 485 -1.68 6.22 -45.02
C GLN A 485 -0.28 5.63 -44.96
N GLN A 486 0.63 6.29 -44.22
CA GLN A 486 2.04 5.89 -44.16
C GLN A 486 2.29 4.81 -43.11
N ASP A 487 1.57 4.86 -42.00
CA ASP A 487 1.72 3.93 -40.88
C ASP A 487 0.37 3.55 -40.26
N VAL A 488 0.42 2.61 -39.32
CA VAL A 488 -0.75 2.09 -38.63
C VAL A 488 -1.43 3.15 -37.74
N GLU A 489 -0.68 4.13 -37.24
CA GLU A 489 -1.23 5.17 -36.38
C GLU A 489 -2.13 6.11 -37.19
N GLU A 490 -1.69 6.51 -38.39
CA GLU A 490 -2.54 7.26 -39.32
C GLU A 490 -3.81 6.47 -39.68
N TRP A 491 -3.67 5.16 -39.95
CA TRP A 491 -4.81 4.28 -40.22
C TRP A 491 -5.80 4.21 -39.06
N LEU A 492 -5.33 4.00 -37.83
CA LEU A 492 -6.18 3.91 -36.64
C LEU A 492 -6.85 5.23 -36.26
N THR A 493 -6.41 6.36 -36.82
CA THR A 493 -7.05 7.67 -36.63
C THR A 493 -8.15 7.97 -37.65
N LEU A 494 -8.21 7.21 -38.75
CA LEU A 494 -9.30 7.39 -39.74
C LEU A 494 -10.66 7.10 -39.11
N PRO A 495 -11.74 7.79 -39.57
CA PRO A 495 -13.09 7.41 -39.26
C PRO A 495 -13.43 5.98 -39.69
N ALA A 496 -14.27 5.27 -38.94
CA ALA A 496 -14.67 3.90 -39.23
C ALA A 496 -15.32 3.76 -40.63
N SER A 497 -16.03 4.78 -41.05
CA SER A 497 -16.65 4.85 -42.38
C SER A 497 -15.63 4.88 -43.53
N GLU A 498 -14.51 5.56 -43.34
CA GLU A 498 -13.42 5.63 -44.31
C GLU A 498 -12.65 4.29 -44.37
N ARG A 499 -12.38 3.66 -43.21
CA ARG A 499 -11.76 2.34 -43.16
C ARG A 499 -12.62 1.26 -43.83
N ARG A 500 -13.95 1.35 -43.69
CA ARG A 500 -14.91 0.42 -44.32
C ARG A 500 -14.82 0.38 -45.84
N ALA A 501 -14.46 1.49 -46.49
CA ALA A 501 -14.34 1.56 -47.94
C ALA A 501 -13.36 0.51 -48.53
N TRP A 502 -12.38 0.06 -47.72
CA TRP A 502 -11.37 -0.91 -48.15
C TRP A 502 -11.80 -2.38 -47.99
N PHE A 503 -12.96 -2.66 -47.34
CA PHE A 503 -13.36 -4.04 -47.05
C PHE A 503 -13.80 -4.81 -48.29
N ALA A 504 -14.39 -4.11 -49.27
CA ALA A 504 -14.94 -4.73 -50.46
C ALA A 504 -13.87 -5.45 -51.31
N ASP A 505 -12.67 -4.89 -51.40
CA ASP A 505 -11.58 -5.38 -52.25
C ASP A 505 -10.60 -6.30 -51.50
N ALA A 506 -10.82 -6.55 -50.18
CA ALA A 506 -9.93 -7.34 -49.36
C ALA A 506 -10.02 -8.84 -49.67
N ASP A 507 -8.88 -9.46 -49.99
CA ASP A 507 -8.72 -10.92 -50.01
C ASP A 507 -8.72 -11.51 -48.58
N LEU A 508 -8.67 -12.84 -48.44
CA LEU A 508 -8.70 -13.52 -47.16
C LEU A 508 -7.60 -13.02 -46.19
N ARG A 509 -6.41 -12.79 -46.69
CA ARG A 509 -5.27 -12.35 -45.87
C ARG A 509 -5.40 -10.88 -45.47
N SER A 510 -5.82 -10.03 -46.38
CA SER A 510 -6.11 -8.63 -46.11
C SER A 510 -7.28 -8.48 -45.15
N ASN A 511 -8.31 -9.32 -45.29
CA ASN A 511 -9.49 -9.30 -44.40
C ASN A 511 -9.13 -9.72 -42.97
N ALA A 512 -8.25 -10.72 -42.78
CA ALA A 512 -7.72 -11.08 -41.46
C ALA A 512 -6.90 -9.94 -40.83
N ALA A 513 -6.07 -9.24 -41.62
CA ALA A 513 -5.32 -8.07 -41.15
C ALA A 513 -6.25 -6.90 -40.78
N LEU A 514 -7.26 -6.61 -41.63
CA LEU A 514 -8.27 -5.58 -41.35
C LEU A 514 -9.04 -5.88 -40.06
N LEU A 515 -9.42 -7.13 -39.80
CA LEU A 515 -10.12 -7.53 -38.57
C LEU A 515 -9.30 -7.18 -37.33
N LEU A 516 -8.00 -7.49 -37.31
CA LEU A 516 -7.11 -7.18 -36.19
C LEU A 516 -6.93 -5.66 -35.99
N LEU A 517 -6.79 -4.91 -37.09
CA LEU A 517 -6.65 -3.45 -37.04
C LEU A 517 -7.97 -2.76 -36.63
N GLU A 518 -9.11 -3.29 -37.04
CA GLU A 518 -10.41 -2.75 -36.64
C GLU A 518 -10.69 -3.03 -35.17
N GLN A 519 -10.28 -4.18 -34.63
CA GLN A 519 -10.30 -4.43 -33.18
C GLN A 519 -9.44 -3.41 -32.41
N ALA A 520 -8.24 -3.07 -32.94
CA ALA A 520 -7.39 -2.04 -32.36
C ALA A 520 -8.04 -0.64 -32.41
N ALA A 521 -8.66 -0.31 -33.55
CA ALA A 521 -9.38 0.95 -33.72
C ALA A 521 -10.59 1.06 -32.76
N LEU A 522 -11.40 -0.01 -32.61
CA LEU A 522 -12.51 -0.02 -31.65
C LEU A 522 -12.02 0.17 -30.22
N ARG A 523 -10.96 -0.52 -29.79
CA ARG A 523 -10.36 -0.33 -28.46
C ARG A 523 -9.96 1.12 -28.23
N ARG A 524 -9.32 1.75 -29.23
CA ARG A 524 -8.97 3.17 -29.17
C ARG A 524 -10.20 4.06 -28.99
N GLN A 525 -11.27 3.81 -29.76
CA GLN A 525 -12.50 4.60 -29.64
C GLN A 525 -13.18 4.42 -28.28
N LEU A 526 -13.19 3.21 -27.73
CA LEU A 526 -13.71 2.93 -26.39
C LEU A 526 -12.93 3.68 -25.31
N LEU A 527 -11.60 3.76 -25.43
CA LEU A 527 -10.78 4.55 -24.52
C LEU A 527 -11.12 6.05 -24.61
N LEU A 528 -11.20 6.59 -25.82
CA LEU A 528 -11.56 7.98 -26.02
C LEU A 528 -12.95 8.31 -25.47
N ALA A 529 -13.92 7.39 -25.63
CA ALA A 529 -15.24 7.50 -25.03
C ALA A 529 -15.18 7.47 -23.50
N GLN A 530 -14.38 6.57 -22.95
CA GLN A 530 -14.13 6.49 -21.52
C GLN A 530 -13.48 7.78 -20.96
N ASP A 531 -12.51 8.34 -21.66
CA ASP A 531 -11.87 9.63 -21.28
C ASP A 531 -12.86 10.81 -21.37
N GLU A 532 -13.80 10.76 -22.30
CA GLU A 532 -14.83 11.78 -22.44
C GLU A 532 -15.84 11.73 -21.29
N LEU A 533 -16.36 10.54 -20.94
CA LEU A 533 -17.23 10.32 -19.77
C LEU A 533 -16.57 10.80 -18.47
N LYS A 534 -15.33 10.53 -18.35
CA LYS A 534 -14.52 10.91 -17.20
C LYS A 534 -14.32 12.42 -17.10
N ARG A 535 -14.05 13.11 -18.22
CA ARG A 535 -13.98 14.57 -18.25
C ARG A 535 -15.32 15.21 -17.90
N ALA A 536 -16.42 14.64 -18.40
CA ALA A 536 -17.76 15.09 -18.04
C ALA A 536 -18.02 14.99 -16.53
N TYR A 537 -17.62 13.88 -15.90
CA TYR A 537 -17.68 13.70 -14.46
C TYR A 537 -16.92 14.78 -13.69
N MET A 538 -15.66 15.07 -14.07
CA MET A 538 -14.84 16.04 -13.37
C MET A 538 -15.32 17.48 -13.50
N GLN A 539 -15.75 17.87 -14.69
CA GLN A 539 -16.29 19.20 -14.93
C GLN A 539 -17.52 19.49 -14.06
N GLN A 540 -18.29 18.48 -13.75
CA GLN A 540 -19.48 18.63 -12.93
C GLN A 540 -19.18 18.59 -11.43
N ARG A 541 -18.18 17.83 -11.00
CA ARG A 541 -17.74 17.79 -9.60
C ARG A 541 -17.12 19.13 -9.16
N ASP A 542 -16.35 19.79 -10.03
CA ASP A 542 -15.68 21.06 -9.74
C ASP A 542 -16.57 22.28 -10.06
N GLY A 543 -17.73 22.07 -10.70
CA GLY A 543 -18.63 23.12 -11.16
C GLY A 543 -19.58 23.57 -10.08
N SER A 544 -19.42 24.77 -9.63
CA SER A 544 -20.40 25.61 -8.91
C SER A 544 -21.67 25.85 -9.76
N GLY A 545 -22.41 24.83 -10.10
CA GLY A 545 -23.61 24.93 -10.95
C GLY A 545 -24.82 24.30 -10.32
N ASP A 546 -25.75 25.16 -9.93
CA ASP A 546 -27.15 24.88 -9.64
C ASP A 546 -27.84 24.45 -10.96
N GLN A 547 -27.48 23.28 -11.48
CA GLN A 547 -28.08 22.75 -12.71
C GLN A 547 -28.77 21.42 -12.42
N ASP A 548 -29.98 21.28 -12.89
CA ASP A 548 -30.73 20.03 -12.94
C ASP A 548 -29.88 18.97 -13.68
N TRP A 549 -29.23 18.13 -12.92
CA TRP A 549 -28.42 17.02 -13.41
C TRP A 549 -29.31 16.07 -14.18
N ASP A 550 -28.98 15.79 -15.42
CA ASP A 550 -29.74 14.79 -16.18
C ASP A 550 -29.59 13.40 -15.52
N SER A 551 -30.49 12.52 -15.85
CA SER A 551 -30.55 11.16 -15.30
C SER A 551 -29.28 10.35 -15.60
N ALA A 552 -28.59 10.63 -16.70
CA ALA A 552 -27.40 9.92 -17.12
C ALA A 552 -26.18 10.31 -16.28
N THR A 553 -26.02 11.61 -16.03
CA THR A 553 -24.96 12.13 -15.16
C THR A 553 -25.12 11.65 -13.72
N ARG A 554 -26.34 11.65 -13.18
CA ARG A 554 -26.60 11.09 -11.84
C ARG A 554 -26.23 9.61 -11.74
N THR A 555 -26.51 8.82 -12.78
CA THR A 555 -26.12 7.40 -12.83
C THR A 555 -24.59 7.23 -12.88
N LEU A 556 -23.89 8.06 -13.66
CA LEU A 556 -22.42 8.05 -13.72
C LEU A 556 -21.81 8.39 -12.37
N LEU A 557 -22.30 9.43 -11.70
CA LEU A 557 -21.85 9.81 -10.36
C LEU A 557 -22.08 8.70 -9.34
N ALA A 558 -23.30 8.14 -9.33
CA ALA A 558 -23.63 7.04 -8.43
C ALA A 558 -22.72 5.81 -8.67
N MET A 559 -22.40 5.52 -9.93
CA MET A 559 -21.48 4.43 -10.26
C MET A 559 -20.03 4.70 -9.79
N MET A 560 -19.57 5.94 -9.91
CA MET A 560 -18.23 6.32 -9.45
C MET A 560 -18.14 6.32 -7.92
N ASP A 561 -19.16 6.82 -7.23
CA ASP A 561 -19.24 6.80 -5.77
C ASP A 561 -19.34 5.36 -5.26
N GLU A 562 -20.20 4.54 -5.87
CA GLU A 562 -20.35 3.13 -5.52
C GLU A 562 -19.07 2.32 -5.76
N GLY A 563 -18.28 2.67 -6.78
CA GLY A 563 -16.98 2.04 -7.08
C GLY A 563 -15.85 2.45 -6.14
N GLY A 564 -16.05 3.41 -5.25
CA GLY A 564 -15.04 3.96 -4.37
C GLY A 564 -14.28 2.92 -3.54
N PHE A 565 -14.97 1.87 -3.09
CA PHE A 565 -14.39 0.79 -2.28
C PHE A 565 -13.30 -0.01 -3.02
N LEU A 566 -13.30 -0.06 -4.35
CA LEU A 566 -12.24 -0.74 -5.13
C LEU A 566 -10.87 -0.08 -4.92
N SER A 567 -10.87 1.22 -4.67
CA SER A 567 -9.68 2.01 -4.38
C SER A 567 -9.43 2.21 -2.88
N ARG A 568 -10.49 2.12 -2.06
CA ARG A 568 -10.46 2.30 -0.60
C ARG A 568 -11.22 1.17 0.10
N PRO A 569 -10.62 -0.04 0.15
CA PRO A 569 -11.29 -1.24 0.68
C PRO A 569 -11.74 -1.11 2.14
N SER A 570 -11.10 -0.24 2.91
CA SER A 570 -11.46 0.10 4.30
C SER A 570 -12.93 0.52 4.46
N GLN A 571 -13.54 1.13 3.44
CA GLN A 571 -14.95 1.50 3.44
C GLN A 571 -15.90 0.31 3.62
N LEU A 572 -15.46 -0.91 3.27
CA LEU A 572 -16.23 -2.13 3.50
C LEU A 572 -16.19 -2.61 4.95
N LEU A 573 -15.22 -2.15 5.73
CA LEU A 573 -14.99 -2.53 7.13
C LEU A 573 -14.75 -1.28 7.99
N PRO A 574 -15.78 -0.49 8.30
CA PRO A 574 -15.61 0.74 9.09
C PRO A 574 -15.18 0.46 10.53
N ASP A 575 -15.51 -0.74 11.04
CA ASP A 575 -15.13 -1.17 12.38
C ASP A 575 -13.86 -2.02 12.34
N GLY A 576 -13.14 -2.09 13.46
CA GLY A 576 -11.88 -2.83 13.57
C GLY A 576 -10.68 -2.07 13.01
N TYR A 577 -9.50 -2.66 13.10
CA TYR A 577 -8.25 -2.03 12.67
C TYR A 577 -7.33 -3.00 11.91
N GLY A 578 -6.34 -2.46 11.20
CA GLY A 578 -5.32 -3.24 10.49
C GLY A 578 -5.90 -4.19 9.43
N LEU A 579 -5.27 -5.35 9.23
CA LEU A 579 -5.71 -6.35 8.27
C LEU A 579 -7.02 -7.03 8.70
N PRO A 580 -7.94 -7.32 7.76
CA PRO A 580 -9.16 -8.06 8.04
C PRO A 580 -8.89 -9.44 8.63
N GLN A 581 -9.64 -9.82 9.66
CA GLN A 581 -9.56 -11.12 10.34
C GLN A 581 -10.77 -12.00 9.99
N ASP A 582 -10.77 -13.27 10.44
CA ASP A 582 -11.81 -14.24 10.12
C ASP A 582 -13.21 -13.81 10.54
N ASN A 583 -13.35 -13.11 11.65
CA ASN A 583 -14.62 -12.56 12.12
C ASN A 583 -15.17 -11.46 11.22
N GLU A 584 -14.31 -10.74 10.48
CA GLU A 584 -14.67 -9.68 9.54
C GLU A 584 -14.87 -10.21 8.11
N TRP A 585 -14.38 -11.41 7.81
CA TRP A 585 -14.36 -11.99 6.45
C TRP A 585 -15.74 -12.16 5.84
N GLN A 586 -16.70 -12.68 6.59
CA GLN A 586 -18.06 -12.86 6.11
C GLN A 586 -18.71 -11.52 5.77
N GLN A 587 -18.56 -10.52 6.66
CA GLN A 587 -19.07 -9.17 6.44
C GLN A 587 -18.43 -8.52 5.20
N LEU A 588 -17.12 -8.69 5.05
CA LEU A 588 -16.38 -8.19 3.89
C LEU A 588 -16.90 -8.81 2.59
N GLN A 589 -17.14 -10.13 2.58
CA GLN A 589 -17.66 -10.84 1.42
C GLN A 589 -19.11 -10.43 1.09
N GLU A 590 -19.97 -10.30 2.08
CA GLU A 590 -21.36 -9.87 1.90
C GLU A 590 -21.43 -8.45 1.34
N ARG A 591 -20.66 -7.50 1.90
CA ARG A 591 -20.62 -6.11 1.43
C ARG A 591 -20.02 -5.98 0.04
N SER A 592 -18.89 -6.64 -0.25
CA SER A 592 -18.28 -6.62 -1.58
C SER A 592 -19.23 -7.16 -2.66
N ASN A 593 -19.97 -8.24 -2.36
CA ASN A 593 -21.00 -8.79 -3.27
C ASN A 593 -22.21 -7.86 -3.45
N LEU A 594 -22.56 -7.09 -2.42
CA LEU A 594 -23.64 -6.10 -2.52
C LEU A 594 -23.24 -4.96 -3.46
N HIS A 595 -22.09 -4.34 -3.22
CA HIS A 595 -21.54 -3.26 -4.04
C HIS A 595 -21.29 -3.70 -5.48
N GLN A 596 -20.80 -4.93 -5.68
CA GLN A 596 -20.66 -5.52 -7.02
C GLN A 596 -21.97 -5.55 -7.79
N ARG A 597 -23.06 -6.02 -7.15
CA ARG A 597 -24.41 -6.06 -7.79
C ARG A 597 -24.94 -4.65 -8.09
N GLN A 598 -24.70 -3.69 -7.21
CA GLN A 598 -25.07 -2.30 -7.41
C GLN A 598 -24.30 -1.68 -8.58
N LEU A 599 -22.98 -1.91 -8.67
CA LEU A 599 -22.16 -1.46 -9.79
C LEU A 599 -22.62 -2.07 -11.13
N GLN A 600 -23.02 -3.33 -11.12
CA GLN A 600 -23.55 -4.01 -12.32
C GLN A 600 -24.86 -3.38 -12.80
N LEU A 601 -25.81 -3.15 -11.87
CA LEU A 601 -27.07 -2.47 -12.17
C LEU A 601 -26.86 -1.04 -12.68
N LEU A 602 -25.96 -0.28 -12.06
CA LEU A 602 -25.62 1.08 -12.49
C LEU A 602 -24.93 1.08 -13.86
N GLY A 603 -24.07 0.09 -14.12
CA GLY A 603 -23.41 -0.11 -15.41
C GLY A 603 -24.41 -0.37 -16.54
N ASP A 604 -25.39 -1.26 -16.32
CA ASP A 604 -26.45 -1.54 -17.28
C ASP A 604 -27.31 -0.28 -17.56
N GLN A 605 -27.70 0.45 -16.51
CA GLN A 605 -28.41 1.71 -16.63
C GLN A 605 -27.62 2.80 -17.35
N LEU A 606 -26.30 2.85 -17.13
CA LEU A 606 -25.43 3.81 -17.81
C LEU A 606 -25.29 3.47 -19.29
N GLN A 607 -25.21 2.19 -19.64
CA GLN A 607 -25.12 1.75 -21.03
C GLN A 607 -26.32 2.24 -21.86
N ASP A 608 -27.53 2.20 -21.31
CA ASP A 608 -28.74 2.72 -21.96
C ASP A 608 -28.73 4.25 -22.14
N LYS A 609 -27.90 4.95 -21.33
CA LYS A 609 -27.81 6.43 -21.30
C LYS A 609 -26.54 6.99 -21.96
N LEU A 610 -25.66 6.14 -22.47
CA LEU A 610 -24.39 6.57 -23.09
C LEU A 610 -24.58 7.57 -24.22
N ALA A 611 -25.66 7.44 -24.98
CA ALA A 611 -26.00 8.35 -26.06
C ALA A 611 -26.22 9.82 -25.65
N VAL A 612 -26.52 10.06 -24.37
CA VAL A 612 -26.71 11.42 -23.81
C VAL A 612 -25.38 11.99 -23.26
N LEU A 613 -24.49 11.11 -22.78
CA LEU A 613 -23.26 11.51 -22.12
C LEU A 613 -22.07 11.67 -23.06
N LEU A 614 -22.07 10.95 -24.18
CA LEU A 614 -21.00 11.01 -25.18
C LEU A 614 -21.35 12.01 -26.28
N ASP A 615 -20.31 12.61 -26.84
CA ASP A 615 -20.46 13.35 -28.11
C ASP A 615 -21.11 12.43 -29.16
N PRO A 616 -22.16 12.89 -29.87
CA PRO A 616 -22.85 12.08 -30.88
C PRO A 616 -21.89 11.52 -31.95
N GLN A 617 -20.82 12.24 -32.29
CA GLN A 617 -19.82 11.76 -33.25
C GLN A 617 -19.01 10.61 -32.66
N ARG A 618 -18.66 10.66 -31.38
CA ARG A 618 -17.97 9.59 -30.67
C ARG A 618 -18.81 8.32 -30.63
N LEU A 619 -20.08 8.44 -30.25
CA LEU A 619 -21.00 7.31 -30.21
C LEU A 619 -21.13 6.66 -31.58
N ALA A 620 -21.40 7.47 -32.63
CA ALA A 620 -21.50 7.00 -33.99
C ALA A 620 -20.23 6.30 -34.49
N GLU A 621 -19.06 6.79 -34.08
CA GLU A 621 -17.77 6.17 -34.43
C GLU A 621 -17.61 4.79 -33.76
N VAL A 622 -17.93 4.66 -32.46
CA VAL A 622 -17.91 3.38 -31.74
C VAL A 622 -18.86 2.36 -32.38
N GLU A 623 -20.09 2.76 -32.69
CA GLU A 623 -21.08 1.89 -33.33
C GLU A 623 -20.65 1.49 -34.75
N SER A 624 -20.09 2.43 -35.49
CA SER A 624 -19.57 2.16 -36.84
C SER A 624 -18.39 1.20 -36.81
N ALA A 625 -17.49 1.31 -35.81
CA ALA A 625 -16.37 0.39 -35.64
C ALA A 625 -16.85 -1.02 -35.23
N LYS A 626 -17.90 -1.13 -34.39
CA LYS A 626 -18.51 -2.43 -34.06
C LYS A 626 -19.12 -3.07 -35.32
N ALA A 627 -19.89 -2.31 -36.10
CA ALA A 627 -20.47 -2.80 -37.34
C ALA A 627 -19.43 -3.21 -38.38
N ASN A 628 -18.26 -2.53 -38.41
CA ASN A 628 -17.11 -2.92 -39.22
C ASN A 628 -16.58 -4.29 -38.83
N LEU A 629 -16.44 -4.56 -37.54
CA LEU A 629 -15.95 -5.86 -37.03
C LEU A 629 -16.93 -6.99 -37.43
N GLU A 630 -18.22 -6.82 -37.20
CA GLU A 630 -19.24 -7.80 -37.58
C GLU A 630 -19.20 -8.12 -39.08
N GLN A 631 -19.04 -7.08 -39.91
CA GLN A 631 -18.92 -7.24 -41.36
C GLN A 631 -17.67 -8.02 -41.75
N LEU A 632 -16.51 -7.70 -41.13
CA LEU A 632 -15.23 -8.37 -41.39
C LEU A 632 -15.23 -9.82 -40.91
N GLU A 633 -15.81 -10.10 -39.75
CA GLU A 633 -15.93 -11.47 -39.20
C GLU A 633 -16.79 -12.34 -40.13
N LYS A 634 -17.97 -11.84 -40.57
CA LYS A 634 -18.85 -12.54 -41.50
C LYS A 634 -18.10 -12.83 -42.81
N ARG A 635 -17.45 -11.82 -43.39
CA ARG A 635 -16.74 -11.93 -44.66
C ARG A 635 -15.57 -12.90 -44.56
N LEU A 636 -14.81 -12.85 -43.47
CA LEU A 636 -13.70 -13.77 -43.23
C LEU A 636 -14.18 -15.23 -43.15
N GLY A 637 -15.31 -15.47 -42.46
CA GLY A 637 -15.96 -16.78 -42.41
C GLY A 637 -16.41 -17.29 -43.78
N GLU A 638 -16.98 -16.43 -44.60
CA GLU A 638 -17.42 -16.74 -45.98
C GLU A 638 -16.21 -17.07 -46.87
N GLN A 639 -15.17 -16.25 -46.85
CA GLN A 639 -13.95 -16.45 -47.63
C GLN A 639 -13.17 -17.72 -47.20
N HIS A 640 -13.13 -18.00 -45.88
CA HIS A 640 -12.51 -19.20 -45.34
C HIS A 640 -13.24 -20.47 -45.83
N LYS A 641 -14.58 -20.48 -45.78
CA LYS A 641 -15.39 -21.58 -46.32
C LYS A 641 -15.15 -21.78 -47.81
N ALA A 642 -15.14 -20.68 -48.59
CA ALA A 642 -14.90 -20.72 -50.04
C ALA A 642 -13.49 -21.24 -50.41
N SER A 643 -12.52 -21.09 -49.56
CA SER A 643 -11.15 -21.59 -49.72
C SER A 643 -10.93 -23.05 -49.27
N GLY A 644 -12.02 -23.77 -48.92
CA GLY A 644 -11.97 -25.17 -48.52
C GLY A 644 -11.55 -25.41 -47.07
N GLY A 645 -11.64 -24.40 -46.21
CA GLY A 645 -11.41 -24.50 -44.77
C GLY A 645 -12.49 -25.31 -44.06
N ILE A 646 -12.13 -26.01 -42.99
CA ILE A 646 -13.05 -26.75 -42.12
C ILE A 646 -13.95 -25.73 -41.41
N ALA A 647 -15.25 -25.99 -41.33
CA ALA A 647 -16.18 -25.19 -40.54
C ALA A 647 -15.79 -25.32 -39.07
N LEU A 648 -15.42 -24.19 -38.42
CA LEU A 648 -15.18 -24.10 -37.00
C LEU A 648 -16.51 -24.08 -36.23
#